data_c8082e2cd145b3e1593021066def9ae5
#
_entry.id   c8082e2cd145b3e1593021066def9ae5
#
_cell.length_a   1.000
_cell.length_b   1.000
_cell.length_c   1.000
_cell.angle_alpha   90.00
_cell.angle_beta   90.00
_cell.angle_gamma   90.00
#
_symmetry.space_group_name_H-M   'P 1'
#
loop_
_entity.id
_entity.type
_entity.pdbx_description
1 polymer ?
#
loop_
_entity_poly.entity_id
_entity_poly.type
_entity_poly.pdbx_seq_one_letter_code
_entity_poly.pdbx_strand_id
1 'polypeptide(L)'
;MNFLDICDDVMINILNLIPDRDKFNLLLTCHRIYDLHNQIWFSDKTYPHVEVSDSKFRFKKIEYIAHTLNIPYGVTILNMEIGQQINYIPPTVKKIHFYLGRSGNKDKSTRFDKLIDYIGGENINIYKNITHIMFDPRFNRSVEGLIPNGITHLNFGSDFNQSIKNSIPHGVKKIKFGNHFDQSIRGHIPNTVTHLNLGCYNDSLADYIPNSITHLNLGYSFNQKINPGDIPYGIIKLELGLSFNQKLEPGDIPETVEYLDFGLAFNQKLKIGVIPKNVKYLKFGRCFNQCIKKCIPYGVTHIIMDGDSGDFNRSIKGAIPETVQYLKFSSKFNKFIKNNIPKSVKHLEFGQDDAKYFYGNRFNKSIENALPPNLQYLYLGHEFNQPLNSNIPLTISKLEFGNSFNQPLKPGDIPIGVTHIKFGYHFNQSIEQYLPNTITHIEFGHSFNQSIKNSIPDGTKSIIFGHEFNQSIENSLPNTITYLKFGDNFNQSIINSIPLGVKYLIFGHDFNQSMHNSIPISVTNLTICENVTSENIYVPSNIKYFRLKSKQWINIPMPTSLRFLRLSKRIKLNETDTLPDGITHLIGGSWICQTELLLKIPKSVYHLTLSKYDDKIIGSKIYHINYISKCGSYTIINKLLPENFTPILKEYLSGVKHFYIKDKSYCVV
;
A
#
# COMPACT_ATOMS: atom_id res chain seq x y z
N MET A 1 2.40 -12.92 32.51
CA MET A 1 3.70 -12.23 32.43
C MET A 1 3.41 -10.86 31.79
N ASN A 2 3.70 -9.79 32.54
CA ASN A 2 3.47 -8.45 32.00
C ASN A 2 4.53 -8.19 30.92
N PHE A 3 4.18 -7.55 29.77
CA PHE A 3 5.12 -7.25 28.69
C PHE A 3 6.36 -6.45 29.18
N LEU A 4 6.19 -5.67 30.26
CA LEU A 4 7.26 -4.90 30.88
C LEU A 4 8.22 -5.72 31.78
N ASP A 5 7.95 -7.01 32.02
CA ASP A 5 8.81 -7.90 32.80
C ASP A 5 9.82 -8.67 31.90
N ILE A 6 9.75 -8.50 30.59
CA ILE A 6 10.66 -9.14 29.63
C ILE A 6 12.03 -8.44 29.70
N CYS A 7 13.13 -9.20 29.67
CA CYS A 7 14.47 -8.60 29.62
C CYS A 7 14.72 -7.83 28.29
N ASP A 8 15.61 -6.84 28.35
CA ASP A 8 15.84 -5.90 27.23
C ASP A 8 16.27 -6.59 25.94
N ASP A 9 17.12 -7.61 25.98
CA ASP A 9 17.58 -8.36 24.79
C ASP A 9 16.43 -9.07 24.07
N VAL A 10 15.52 -9.68 24.82
CA VAL A 10 14.33 -10.33 24.27
C VAL A 10 13.37 -9.27 23.70
N MET A 11 13.21 -8.14 24.40
CA MET A 11 12.41 -7.01 23.96
C MET A 11 12.95 -6.44 22.63
N ILE A 12 14.25 -6.22 22.51
CA ILE A 12 14.91 -5.73 21.28
C ILE A 12 14.68 -6.71 20.13
N ASN A 13 14.81 -8.01 20.38
CA ASN A 13 14.57 -9.02 19.34
C ASN A 13 13.11 -9.03 18.87
N ILE A 14 12.15 -8.95 19.77
CA ILE A 14 10.72 -8.84 19.44
C ILE A 14 10.45 -7.57 18.64
N LEU A 15 10.96 -6.42 19.09
CA LEU A 15 10.79 -5.14 18.41
C LEU A 15 11.42 -5.14 17.01
N ASN A 16 12.54 -5.82 16.82
CA ASN A 16 13.13 -5.92 15.47
C ASN A 16 12.33 -6.79 14.49
N LEU A 17 11.40 -7.63 14.98
CA LEU A 17 10.54 -8.49 14.15
C LEU A 17 9.21 -7.84 13.75
N ILE A 18 8.76 -6.81 14.46
CA ILE A 18 7.50 -6.14 14.15
C ILE A 18 7.67 -5.03 13.11
N PRO A 19 6.58 -4.62 12.40
CA PRO A 19 6.61 -3.53 11.42
C PRO A 19 7.09 -2.19 11.99
N ASP A 20 7.78 -1.39 11.22
CA ASP A 20 8.33 -0.10 11.65
C ASP A 20 7.27 0.85 12.23
N ARG A 21 6.06 0.81 11.69
CA ARG A 21 4.93 1.60 12.21
C ARG A 21 4.62 1.25 13.67
N ASP A 22 4.64 -0.04 13.98
CA ASP A 22 4.30 -0.53 15.32
C ASP A 22 5.46 -0.31 16.29
N LYS A 23 6.71 -0.37 15.82
CA LYS A 23 7.90 0.05 16.58
C LYS A 23 7.78 1.50 17.03
N PHE A 24 7.45 2.42 16.10
CA PHE A 24 7.25 3.82 16.43
C PHE A 24 6.15 4.03 17.46
N ASN A 25 5.01 3.36 17.30
CA ASN A 25 3.91 3.46 18.25
C ASN A 25 4.31 2.98 19.64
N LEU A 26 5.02 1.88 19.75
CA LEU A 26 5.49 1.34 21.04
C LEU A 26 6.54 2.24 21.70
N LEU A 27 7.51 2.75 20.93
CA LEU A 27 8.53 3.68 21.41
C LEU A 27 7.92 4.99 21.95
N LEU A 28 6.83 5.47 21.33
CA LEU A 28 6.15 6.69 21.78
C LEU A 28 5.25 6.49 23.02
N THR A 29 4.87 5.26 23.34
CA THR A 29 3.90 4.97 24.40
C THR A 29 4.53 4.40 25.69
N CYS A 30 5.79 3.95 25.64
CA CYS A 30 6.45 3.32 26.79
C CYS A 30 7.89 3.82 26.96
N HIS A 31 8.18 4.49 28.10
CA HIS A 31 9.52 5.02 28.40
C HIS A 31 10.61 3.95 28.37
N ARG A 32 10.37 2.78 28.93
CA ARG A 32 11.34 1.68 28.93
C ARG A 32 11.69 1.23 27.51
N ILE A 33 10.69 1.12 26.62
CA ILE A 33 10.93 0.75 25.22
C ILE A 33 11.66 1.90 24.50
N TYR A 34 11.33 3.15 24.84
CA TYR A 34 12.01 4.31 24.29
C TYR A 34 13.51 4.32 24.64
N ASP A 35 13.89 3.89 25.82
CA ASP A 35 15.31 3.81 26.23
C ASP A 35 16.12 2.82 25.39
N LEU A 36 15.47 1.85 24.74
CA LEU A 36 16.08 0.90 23.81
C LEU A 36 16.17 1.39 22.36
N HIS A 37 15.74 2.63 22.08
CA HIS A 37 15.62 3.18 20.72
C HIS A 37 16.91 3.09 19.87
N ASN A 38 18.07 3.20 20.49
CA ASN A 38 19.37 3.11 19.82
C ASN A 38 19.81 1.68 19.47
N GLN A 39 19.07 0.66 19.89
CA GLN A 39 19.32 -0.75 19.60
C GLN A 39 18.30 -1.35 18.62
N ILE A 40 17.22 -0.61 18.33
CA ILE A 40 16.12 -1.03 17.45
C ILE A 40 16.35 -0.50 16.04
N TRP A 41 16.24 -1.38 15.04
CA TRP A 41 16.41 -1.03 13.64
C TRP A 41 15.09 -0.86 12.92
N PHE A 42 14.93 0.28 12.22
CA PHE A 42 13.82 0.54 11.30
C PHE A 42 14.25 0.10 9.89
N SER A 43 13.57 -0.86 9.30
CA SER A 43 14.00 -1.53 8.07
C SER A 43 12.94 -1.75 7.01
N ASP A 44 11.64 -1.58 7.34
CA ASP A 44 10.54 -1.92 6.44
C ASP A 44 10.49 -0.99 5.23
N LYS A 45 10.73 0.29 5.42
CA LYS A 45 10.71 1.30 4.36
C LYS A 45 12.00 2.09 4.26
N THR A 46 12.13 2.86 3.18
CA THR A 46 13.19 3.86 3.01
C THR A 46 12.78 5.16 3.70
N TYR A 47 13.70 5.75 4.44
CA TYR A 47 13.50 7.00 5.18
C TYR A 47 14.34 8.10 4.53
N PRO A 48 13.77 9.30 4.25
CA PRO A 48 14.56 10.45 3.81
C PRO A 48 15.62 10.82 4.86
N HIS A 49 16.83 11.17 4.41
CA HIS A 49 17.92 11.55 5.31
C HIS A 49 17.51 12.70 6.25
N VAL A 50 16.77 13.67 5.72
CA VAL A 50 16.30 14.85 6.47
C VAL A 50 15.34 14.47 7.62
N GLU A 51 14.65 13.32 7.52
CA GLU A 51 13.76 12.84 8.60
C GLU A 51 14.53 12.12 9.71
N VAL A 52 15.74 11.66 9.43
CA VAL A 52 16.49 10.76 10.32
C VAL A 52 17.84 11.28 10.78
N SER A 53 18.36 12.36 10.19
CA SER A 53 19.71 12.89 10.46
C SER A 53 19.97 13.22 11.91
N ASP A 54 18.96 13.72 12.63
CA ASP A 54 19.04 14.06 14.06
C ASP A 54 18.24 13.09 14.93
N SER A 55 17.77 11.98 14.34
CA SER A 55 17.05 10.96 15.07
C SER A 55 18.00 10.13 15.92
N LYS A 56 17.57 9.80 17.14
CA LYS A 56 18.23 8.79 17.98
C LYS A 56 17.97 7.36 17.51
N PHE A 57 17.06 7.17 16.53
CA PHE A 57 16.70 5.87 16.00
C PHE A 57 17.68 5.37 14.93
N ARG A 58 17.78 4.06 14.77
CA ARG A 58 18.62 3.40 13.76
C ARG A 58 17.79 3.02 12.53
N PHE A 59 18.17 3.53 11.37
CA PHE A 59 17.51 3.24 10.10
C PHE A 59 18.43 2.47 9.15
N LYS A 60 17.91 1.40 8.53
CA LYS A 60 18.67 0.58 7.57
C LYS A 60 18.66 1.16 6.16
N LYS A 61 17.65 1.96 5.82
CA LYS A 61 17.46 2.51 4.47
C LYS A 61 17.25 4.01 4.57
N ILE A 62 18.31 4.80 4.37
CA ILE A 62 18.27 6.27 4.41
C ILE A 62 18.47 6.79 2.99
N GLU A 63 17.55 7.61 2.50
CA GLU A 63 17.55 8.22 1.17
C GLU A 63 17.91 9.70 1.27
N TYR A 64 18.81 10.15 0.39
CA TYR A 64 19.24 11.53 0.28
C TYR A 64 19.14 12.01 -1.16
N ILE A 65 18.55 13.19 -1.36
CA ILE A 65 18.57 13.87 -2.64
C ILE A 65 19.75 14.83 -2.60
N ALA A 66 20.74 14.63 -3.47
CA ALA A 66 21.95 15.43 -3.48
C ALA A 66 21.63 16.87 -3.92
N HIS A 67 21.99 17.81 -3.07
CA HIS A 67 21.89 19.24 -3.33
C HIS A 67 23.23 19.95 -3.11
N THR A 68 24.18 19.26 -2.50
CA THR A 68 25.50 19.77 -2.15
C THR A 68 26.60 18.85 -2.69
N LEU A 69 27.82 19.35 -2.73
CA LEU A 69 29.03 18.59 -3.14
C LEU A 69 29.36 17.46 -2.16
N ASN A 70 28.90 17.52 -0.92
CA ASN A 70 29.19 16.58 0.14
C ASN A 70 27.93 15.80 0.54
N ILE A 71 28.02 14.49 0.50
CA ILE A 71 26.96 13.59 0.91
C ILE A 71 27.07 13.30 2.42
N PRO A 72 25.99 13.45 3.20
CA PRO A 72 26.00 13.13 4.63
C PRO A 72 26.37 11.68 4.92
N TYR A 73 27.09 11.46 6.02
CA TYR A 73 27.38 10.11 6.48
C TYR A 73 26.09 9.39 6.94
N GLY A 74 26.01 8.08 6.73
CA GLY A 74 24.83 7.28 7.08
C GLY A 74 23.81 7.12 5.95
N VAL A 75 23.88 7.93 4.88
CA VAL A 75 23.05 7.77 3.68
C VAL A 75 23.30 6.40 3.06
N THR A 76 22.25 5.69 2.69
CA THR A 76 22.29 4.37 2.05
C THR A 76 21.78 4.38 0.61
N ILE A 77 20.90 5.33 0.29
CA ILE A 77 20.32 5.56 -1.04
C ILE A 77 20.55 7.01 -1.43
N LEU A 78 21.21 7.24 -2.54
CA LEU A 78 21.52 8.57 -3.06
C LEU A 78 20.72 8.83 -4.33
N ASN A 79 19.94 9.90 -4.36
CA ASN A 79 19.31 10.42 -5.56
C ASN A 79 20.16 11.57 -6.09
N MET A 80 20.68 11.43 -7.30
CA MET A 80 21.53 12.41 -7.96
C MET A 80 20.86 12.98 -9.19
N GLU A 81 20.83 14.32 -9.29
CA GLU A 81 20.49 14.97 -10.56
C GLU A 81 21.66 14.80 -11.55
N ILE A 82 21.32 14.42 -12.79
CA ILE A 82 22.32 14.23 -13.84
C ILE A 82 23.03 15.56 -14.15
N GLY A 83 24.35 15.53 -14.10
CA GLY A 83 25.21 16.72 -14.30
C GLY A 83 25.61 17.43 -12.98
N GLN A 84 25.20 16.91 -11.82
CA GLN A 84 25.66 17.40 -10.53
C GLN A 84 27.03 16.80 -10.19
N GLN A 85 27.98 17.64 -9.82
CA GLN A 85 29.30 17.17 -9.33
C GLN A 85 29.17 16.79 -7.85
N ILE A 86 29.81 15.69 -7.47
CA ILE A 86 29.93 15.23 -6.08
C ILE A 86 31.39 14.87 -5.84
N ASN A 87 31.98 15.45 -4.80
CA ASN A 87 33.40 15.22 -4.49
C ASN A 87 33.65 13.89 -3.80
N TYR A 88 32.66 13.40 -3.04
CA TYR A 88 32.82 12.18 -2.23
C TYR A 88 31.46 11.52 -1.97
N ILE A 89 31.39 10.22 -2.16
CA ILE A 89 30.24 9.39 -1.79
C ILE A 89 30.63 8.53 -0.58
N PRO A 90 29.95 8.67 0.57
CA PRO A 90 30.23 7.88 1.76
C PRO A 90 30.10 6.37 1.49
N PRO A 91 30.94 5.53 2.14
CA PRO A 91 30.90 4.08 1.97
C PRO A 91 29.58 3.43 2.43
N THR A 92 28.76 4.17 3.17
CA THR A 92 27.42 3.76 3.58
C THR A 92 26.43 3.74 2.41
N VAL A 93 26.64 4.56 1.36
CA VAL A 93 25.79 4.58 0.16
C VAL A 93 25.99 3.29 -0.63
N LYS A 94 24.91 2.55 -0.84
CA LYS A 94 24.88 1.29 -1.58
C LYS A 94 24.05 1.39 -2.86
N LYS A 95 23.19 2.40 -2.97
CA LYS A 95 22.27 2.54 -4.07
C LYS A 95 22.25 3.97 -4.59
N ILE A 96 22.34 4.12 -5.91
CA ILE A 96 22.23 5.41 -6.59
C ILE A 96 21.07 5.38 -7.57
N HIS A 97 20.25 6.44 -7.53
CA HIS A 97 19.23 6.76 -8.50
C HIS A 97 19.66 8.03 -9.25
N PHE A 98 19.86 7.93 -10.53
CA PHE A 98 20.09 9.08 -11.39
C PHE A 98 18.77 9.60 -11.92
N TYR A 99 18.53 10.91 -11.85
CA TYR A 99 17.33 11.53 -12.37
C TYR A 99 17.62 12.84 -13.11
N LEU A 100 16.79 13.17 -14.10
CA LEU A 100 16.82 14.46 -14.78
C LEU A 100 16.02 15.49 -13.98
N GLY A 101 16.65 16.58 -13.59
CA GLY A 101 15.96 17.69 -12.92
C GLY A 101 14.82 18.28 -13.75
N ARG A 102 13.91 18.98 -13.10
CA ARG A 102 12.72 19.60 -13.73
C ARG A 102 13.01 20.89 -14.51
N SER A 103 14.25 21.34 -14.59
CA SER A 103 14.56 22.58 -15.32
C SER A 103 14.22 22.41 -16.80
N GLY A 104 13.29 23.24 -17.26
CA GLY A 104 12.70 23.17 -18.62
C GLY A 104 13.64 23.55 -19.78
N ASN A 105 14.95 23.50 -19.62
CA ASN A 105 15.90 23.81 -20.67
C ASN A 105 15.97 22.68 -21.70
N LYS A 106 15.93 23.08 -22.98
CA LYS A 106 15.87 22.23 -24.18
C LYS A 106 17.08 21.31 -24.39
N ASP A 107 18.14 21.44 -23.60
CA ASP A 107 19.40 20.72 -23.79
C ASP A 107 19.50 19.46 -22.91
N LYS A 108 18.63 18.49 -23.19
CA LYS A 108 18.62 17.20 -22.48
C LYS A 108 19.79 16.30 -22.89
N SER A 109 20.35 16.48 -24.08
CA SER A 109 21.42 15.62 -24.63
C SER A 109 22.72 15.83 -23.87
N THR A 110 23.14 17.08 -23.68
CA THR A 110 24.41 17.42 -23.00
C THR A 110 24.45 17.03 -21.52
N ARG A 111 23.30 16.86 -20.87
CA ARG A 111 23.25 16.42 -19.46
C ARG A 111 23.52 14.94 -19.31
N PHE A 112 23.04 14.10 -20.24
CA PHE A 112 23.36 12.69 -20.25
C PHE A 112 24.84 12.42 -20.60
N ASP A 113 25.40 13.23 -21.50
CA ASP A 113 26.84 13.15 -21.83
C ASP A 113 27.71 13.45 -20.59
N LYS A 114 27.35 14.46 -19.81
CA LYS A 114 28.01 14.75 -18.51
C LYS A 114 27.87 13.61 -17.49
N LEU A 115 26.76 12.86 -17.48
CA LEU A 115 26.63 11.68 -16.63
C LEU A 115 27.61 10.59 -17.05
N ILE A 116 27.75 10.39 -18.38
CA ILE A 116 28.68 9.42 -18.95
C ILE A 116 30.12 9.78 -18.57
N ASP A 117 30.53 11.02 -18.76
CA ASP A 117 31.85 11.52 -18.36
C ASP A 117 32.09 11.37 -16.86
N TYR A 118 31.03 11.57 -16.06
CA TYR A 118 31.12 11.49 -14.60
C TYR A 118 31.23 10.04 -14.09
N ILE A 119 30.52 9.09 -14.69
CA ILE A 119 30.56 7.67 -14.29
C ILE A 119 31.83 6.98 -14.84
N GLY A 120 32.24 7.32 -16.06
CA GLY A 120 33.33 6.66 -16.80
C GLY A 120 34.73 7.27 -16.64
N GLY A 121 34.83 8.47 -16.02
CA GLY A 121 36.10 9.18 -15.87
C GLY A 121 36.95 8.68 -14.67
N GLU A 122 38.00 9.47 -14.30
CA GLU A 122 38.90 9.18 -13.19
C GLU A 122 38.20 8.99 -11.82
N ASN A 123 36.92 9.30 -11.75
CA ASN A 123 36.07 9.20 -10.57
C ASN A 123 35.54 7.79 -10.26
N ILE A 124 35.95 6.76 -11.00
CA ILE A 124 35.47 5.37 -10.84
C ILE A 124 35.64 4.85 -9.41
N ASN A 125 36.63 5.35 -8.68
CA ASN A 125 36.87 5.02 -7.27
C ASN A 125 35.79 5.53 -6.31
N ILE A 126 35.04 6.56 -6.71
CA ILE A 126 33.94 7.14 -5.90
C ILE A 126 32.81 6.10 -5.75
N TYR A 127 32.64 5.23 -6.74
CA TYR A 127 31.57 4.24 -6.80
C TYR A 127 31.90 2.87 -6.19
N LYS A 128 33.07 2.70 -5.58
CA LYS A 128 33.60 1.41 -5.09
C LYS A 128 32.63 0.65 -4.16
N ASN A 129 31.79 1.35 -3.43
CA ASN A 129 30.84 0.74 -2.48
C ASN A 129 29.41 0.62 -3.03
N ILE A 130 29.14 1.12 -4.24
CA ILE A 130 27.83 1.08 -4.85
C ILE A 130 27.55 -0.31 -5.39
N THR A 131 26.38 -0.82 -5.09
CA THR A 131 25.91 -2.14 -5.56
C THR A 131 24.67 -2.05 -6.44
N HIS A 132 23.95 -0.93 -6.43
CA HIS A 132 22.73 -0.74 -7.19
C HIS A 132 22.75 0.58 -7.94
N ILE A 133 22.46 0.52 -9.24
CA ILE A 133 22.24 1.69 -10.10
C ILE A 133 20.81 1.64 -10.68
N MET A 134 20.11 2.77 -10.59
CA MET A 134 18.85 3.00 -11.27
C MET A 134 18.95 4.30 -12.08
N PHE A 135 18.71 4.17 -13.38
CA PHE A 135 18.72 5.30 -14.31
C PHE A 135 17.34 5.98 -14.39
N ASP A 136 17.35 7.28 -14.71
CA ASP A 136 16.13 8.05 -14.98
C ASP A 136 15.28 7.36 -16.05
N PRO A 137 13.94 7.39 -15.96
CA PRO A 137 13.05 6.83 -16.98
C PRO A 137 13.36 7.28 -18.43
N ARG A 138 13.89 8.49 -18.62
CA ARG A 138 14.23 9.09 -19.92
C ARG A 138 15.67 8.85 -20.39
N PHE A 139 16.46 8.12 -19.58
CA PHE A 139 17.86 7.83 -19.95
C PHE A 139 17.92 6.89 -21.15
N ASN A 140 18.58 7.33 -22.24
CA ASN A 140 18.77 6.56 -23.47
C ASN A 140 20.14 6.85 -24.10
N ARG A 141 21.23 6.53 -23.40
CA ARG A 141 22.62 6.65 -23.89
C ARG A 141 23.37 5.33 -23.72
N SER A 142 24.42 5.13 -24.53
CA SER A 142 25.32 3.99 -24.36
C SER A 142 25.92 3.98 -22.94
N VAL A 143 26.05 2.80 -22.39
CA VAL A 143 26.67 2.54 -21.09
C VAL A 143 27.89 1.61 -21.22
N GLU A 144 28.43 1.47 -22.44
CA GLU A 144 29.61 0.65 -22.70
C GLU A 144 30.81 1.14 -21.92
N GLY A 145 31.42 0.25 -21.11
CA GLY A 145 32.55 0.58 -20.25
C GLY A 145 32.28 1.48 -19.05
N LEU A 146 31.02 1.93 -18.84
CA LEU A 146 30.68 2.95 -17.85
C LEU A 146 30.20 2.37 -16.52
N ILE A 147 29.63 1.17 -16.51
CA ILE A 147 29.09 0.57 -15.29
C ILE A 147 30.21 0.01 -14.44
N PRO A 148 30.43 0.51 -13.21
CA PRO A 148 31.54 0.06 -12.36
C PRO A 148 31.46 -1.41 -11.99
N ASN A 149 32.63 -2.04 -11.85
CA ASN A 149 32.73 -3.35 -11.22
C ASN A 149 32.20 -3.29 -9.77
N GLY A 150 31.49 -4.32 -9.31
CA GLY A 150 30.89 -4.35 -7.98
C GLY A 150 29.39 -4.05 -7.98
N ILE A 151 28.84 -3.54 -9.09
CA ILE A 151 27.38 -3.39 -9.25
C ILE A 151 26.75 -4.79 -9.32
N THR A 152 25.72 -4.96 -8.50
CA THR A 152 24.93 -6.21 -8.45
C THR A 152 23.52 -6.05 -9.01
N HIS A 153 22.99 -4.83 -9.04
CA HIS A 153 21.64 -4.55 -9.51
C HIS A 153 21.63 -3.37 -10.48
N LEU A 154 21.09 -3.60 -11.67
CA LEU A 154 20.89 -2.57 -12.70
C LEU A 154 19.42 -2.42 -13.01
N ASN A 155 18.92 -1.19 -12.98
CA ASN A 155 17.58 -0.84 -13.42
C ASN A 155 17.70 0.29 -14.45
N PHE A 156 17.46 -0.05 -15.69
CA PHE A 156 17.43 0.92 -16.79
C PHE A 156 16.08 1.63 -16.81
N GLY A 157 16.11 2.91 -17.21
CA GLY A 157 14.91 3.72 -17.37
C GLY A 157 13.99 3.22 -18.49
N SER A 158 12.77 3.75 -18.54
CA SER A 158 11.77 3.33 -19.53
C SER A 158 12.22 3.50 -20.97
N ASP A 159 12.94 4.60 -21.27
CA ASP A 159 13.33 4.99 -22.63
C ASP A 159 14.64 4.36 -23.10
N PHE A 160 15.34 3.62 -22.22
CA PHE A 160 16.62 3.01 -22.57
C PHE A 160 16.45 1.98 -23.68
N ASN A 161 17.10 2.25 -24.82
CA ASN A 161 17.13 1.38 -26.00
C ASN A 161 18.49 1.44 -26.73
N GLN A 162 19.59 1.29 -25.97
CA GLN A 162 20.94 1.26 -26.53
C GLN A 162 21.53 -0.15 -26.43
N SER A 163 22.52 -0.45 -27.30
CA SER A 163 23.26 -1.70 -27.24
C SER A 163 23.89 -1.90 -25.85
N ILE A 164 23.81 -3.12 -25.36
CA ILE A 164 24.43 -3.54 -24.09
C ILE A 164 25.71 -4.36 -24.29
N LYS A 165 26.25 -4.37 -25.51
CA LYS A 165 27.50 -5.02 -25.82
C LYS A 165 28.61 -4.48 -24.91
N ASN A 166 29.36 -5.36 -24.24
CA ASN A 166 30.43 -5.00 -23.30
C ASN A 166 30.02 -4.04 -22.18
N SER A 167 28.70 -3.93 -21.88
CA SER A 167 28.18 -2.90 -20.97
C SER A 167 27.86 -3.43 -19.57
N ILE A 168 27.62 -4.73 -19.43
CA ILE A 168 27.17 -5.31 -18.16
C ILE A 168 28.35 -6.00 -17.47
N PRO A 169 28.85 -5.49 -16.33
CA PRO A 169 29.98 -6.10 -15.63
C PRO A 169 29.68 -7.49 -15.07
N HIS A 170 30.72 -8.31 -14.98
CA HIS A 170 30.65 -9.54 -14.18
C HIS A 170 30.34 -9.18 -12.72
N GLY A 171 29.45 -9.95 -12.07
CA GLY A 171 29.01 -9.67 -10.70
C GLY A 171 27.58 -9.14 -10.61
N VAL A 172 27.04 -8.60 -11.70
CA VAL A 172 25.61 -8.21 -11.75
C VAL A 172 24.72 -9.42 -11.55
N LYS A 173 23.78 -9.31 -10.62
CA LYS A 173 22.82 -10.36 -10.23
C LYS A 173 21.41 -10.09 -10.76
N LYS A 174 21.03 -8.82 -10.85
CA LYS A 174 19.68 -8.44 -11.29
C LYS A 174 19.75 -7.34 -12.35
N ILE A 175 19.01 -7.56 -13.44
CA ILE A 175 18.86 -6.59 -14.53
C ILE A 175 17.35 -6.37 -14.77
N LYS A 176 16.94 -5.11 -14.83
CA LYS A 176 15.62 -4.72 -15.29
C LYS A 176 15.79 -3.70 -16.42
N PHE A 177 15.40 -4.10 -17.61
CA PHE A 177 15.28 -3.19 -18.74
C PHE A 177 13.94 -2.44 -18.72
N GLY A 178 13.92 -1.27 -19.35
CA GLY A 178 12.75 -0.42 -19.44
C GLY A 178 11.79 -0.79 -20.56
N ASN A 179 10.73 -0.01 -20.71
CA ASN A 179 9.62 -0.32 -21.62
C ASN A 179 9.93 -0.16 -23.11
N HIS A 180 11.06 0.49 -23.47
CA HIS A 180 11.46 0.67 -24.85
C HIS A 180 12.68 -0.18 -25.27
N PHE A 181 13.20 -1.00 -24.36
CA PHE A 181 14.38 -1.82 -24.66
C PHE A 181 14.03 -2.94 -25.65
N ASP A 182 14.62 -2.88 -26.84
CA ASP A 182 14.42 -3.84 -27.92
C ASP A 182 15.77 -4.18 -28.63
N GLN A 183 16.88 -4.12 -27.89
CA GLN A 183 18.22 -4.44 -28.43
C GLN A 183 18.58 -5.89 -28.15
N SER A 184 19.48 -6.44 -29.01
CA SER A 184 19.96 -7.80 -28.85
C SER A 184 20.61 -8.03 -27.48
N ILE A 185 20.21 -9.11 -26.83
CA ILE A 185 20.79 -9.59 -25.56
C ILE A 185 21.80 -10.72 -25.77
N ARG A 186 21.98 -11.17 -27.01
CA ARG A 186 22.78 -12.35 -27.36
C ARG A 186 24.22 -12.21 -26.91
N GLY A 187 24.64 -13.08 -25.95
CA GLY A 187 26.00 -13.09 -25.42
C GLY A 187 26.36 -11.86 -24.58
N HIS A 188 25.40 -10.98 -24.27
CA HIS A 188 25.66 -9.74 -23.55
C HIS A 188 25.18 -9.75 -22.09
N ILE A 189 24.46 -10.79 -21.66
CA ILE A 189 24.04 -10.98 -20.26
C ILE A 189 25.05 -11.90 -19.56
N PRO A 190 25.76 -11.41 -18.52
CA PRO A 190 26.74 -12.23 -17.80
C PRO A 190 26.13 -13.44 -17.09
N ASN A 191 26.88 -14.53 -17.00
CA ASN A 191 26.50 -15.77 -16.28
C ASN A 191 26.41 -15.58 -14.74
N THR A 192 26.55 -14.38 -14.24
CA THR A 192 26.33 -14.05 -12.83
C THR A 192 24.91 -13.55 -12.56
N VAL A 193 24.16 -13.21 -13.62
CA VAL A 193 22.79 -12.68 -13.51
C VAL A 193 21.84 -13.82 -13.15
N THR A 194 21.01 -13.58 -12.15
CA THR A 194 20.00 -14.53 -11.65
C THR A 194 18.57 -14.04 -11.85
N HIS A 195 18.37 -12.73 -12.01
CA HIS A 195 17.05 -12.13 -12.24
C HIS A 195 17.13 -11.22 -13.46
N LEU A 196 16.28 -11.48 -14.45
CA LEU A 196 16.25 -10.74 -15.70
C LEU A 196 14.81 -10.33 -16.07
N ASN A 197 14.62 -9.04 -16.32
CA ASN A 197 13.40 -8.50 -16.91
C ASN A 197 13.74 -7.82 -18.23
N LEU A 198 13.12 -8.26 -19.30
CA LEU A 198 13.50 -7.93 -20.68
C LEU A 198 12.84 -6.65 -21.25
N GLY A 199 11.99 -5.96 -20.46
CA GLY A 199 11.36 -4.71 -20.94
C GLY A 199 10.44 -4.92 -22.13
N CYS A 200 10.76 -4.34 -23.29
CA CYS A 200 10.01 -4.53 -24.55
C CYS A 200 10.68 -5.44 -25.58
N TYR A 201 11.69 -6.18 -25.15
CA TYR A 201 12.38 -7.14 -26.05
C TYR A 201 11.39 -8.10 -26.71
N ASN A 202 11.49 -8.23 -28.04
CA ASN A 202 10.59 -9.07 -28.83
C ASN A 202 11.31 -9.81 -29.97
N ASP A 203 12.49 -10.34 -29.68
CA ASP A 203 13.22 -11.23 -30.58
C ASP A 203 13.35 -12.64 -29.98
N SER A 204 13.91 -13.58 -30.72
CA SER A 204 14.12 -14.97 -30.27
C SER A 204 14.89 -15.03 -28.94
N LEU A 205 14.56 -16.02 -28.12
CA LEU A 205 15.29 -16.31 -26.88
C LEU A 205 16.40 -17.38 -27.09
N ALA A 206 16.45 -18.03 -28.24
CA ALA A 206 17.28 -19.19 -28.49
C ALA A 206 18.76 -18.93 -28.12
N ASP A 207 19.25 -19.66 -27.13
CA ASP A 207 20.62 -19.58 -26.58
C ASP A 207 21.06 -18.20 -26.03
N TYR A 208 20.10 -17.27 -25.81
CA TYR A 208 20.42 -15.90 -25.39
C TYR A 208 20.26 -15.66 -23.89
N ILE A 209 19.54 -16.54 -23.23
CA ILE A 209 19.28 -16.46 -21.78
C ILE A 209 20.30 -17.34 -21.05
N PRO A 210 21.17 -16.79 -20.19
CA PRO A 210 22.14 -17.58 -19.43
C PRO A 210 21.48 -18.59 -18.47
N ASN A 211 22.12 -19.75 -18.31
CA ASN A 211 21.68 -20.81 -17.39
C ASN A 211 21.69 -20.41 -15.90
N SER A 212 22.34 -19.31 -15.56
CA SER A 212 22.35 -18.74 -14.21
C SER A 212 21.02 -18.08 -13.81
N ILE A 213 20.15 -17.78 -14.78
CA ILE A 213 18.87 -17.10 -14.53
C ILE A 213 17.92 -18.04 -13.80
N THR A 214 17.39 -17.57 -12.67
CA THR A 214 16.36 -18.26 -11.86
C THR A 214 15.01 -17.57 -11.92
N HIS A 215 15.00 -16.27 -12.20
CA HIS A 215 13.78 -15.44 -12.31
C HIS A 215 13.81 -14.69 -13.65
N LEU A 216 12.89 -15.05 -14.53
CA LEU A 216 12.78 -14.48 -15.86
C LEU A 216 11.40 -13.83 -16.05
N ASN A 217 11.41 -12.54 -16.42
CA ASN A 217 10.23 -11.83 -16.89
C ASN A 217 10.48 -11.37 -18.34
N LEU A 218 9.66 -11.83 -19.26
CA LEU A 218 9.79 -11.53 -20.68
C LEU A 218 9.32 -10.10 -21.05
N GLY A 219 8.77 -9.37 -20.09
CA GLY A 219 8.49 -7.95 -20.21
C GLY A 219 7.17 -7.61 -20.90
N TYR A 220 7.13 -6.51 -21.62
CA TYR A 220 5.87 -5.95 -22.14
C TYR A 220 5.49 -6.46 -23.52
N SER A 221 6.47 -6.57 -24.43
CA SER A 221 6.22 -6.76 -25.86
C SER A 221 6.50 -8.18 -26.37
N PHE A 222 7.14 -9.02 -25.57
CA PHE A 222 7.54 -10.35 -26.02
C PHE A 222 6.34 -11.18 -26.50
N ASN A 223 6.40 -11.61 -27.77
CA ASN A 223 5.37 -12.45 -28.40
C ASN A 223 5.96 -13.41 -29.43
N GLN A 224 7.21 -13.84 -29.25
CA GLN A 224 7.83 -14.83 -30.12
C GLN A 224 7.48 -16.24 -29.67
N LYS A 225 7.55 -17.19 -30.60
CA LYS A 225 7.40 -18.61 -30.28
C LYS A 225 8.51 -19.04 -29.34
N ILE A 226 8.15 -19.76 -28.30
CA ILE A 226 9.09 -20.43 -27.39
C ILE A 226 9.19 -21.87 -27.82
N ASN A 227 10.41 -22.39 -27.93
CA ASN A 227 10.68 -23.80 -28.24
C ASN A 227 11.37 -24.44 -27.05
N PRO A 228 11.39 -25.78 -26.97
CA PRO A 228 12.15 -26.50 -25.94
C PRO A 228 13.62 -26.05 -25.92
N GLY A 229 14.10 -25.60 -24.75
CA GLY A 229 15.47 -25.10 -24.56
C GLY A 229 15.64 -23.58 -24.66
N ASP A 230 14.69 -22.85 -25.26
CA ASP A 230 14.78 -21.37 -25.32
C ASP A 230 14.72 -20.74 -23.90
N ILE A 231 14.04 -21.38 -22.98
CA ILE A 231 14.01 -21.04 -21.56
C ILE A 231 14.93 -22.00 -20.81
N PRO A 232 15.99 -21.52 -20.16
CA PRO A 232 16.98 -22.38 -19.49
C PRO A 232 16.40 -23.24 -18.38
N TYR A 233 16.91 -24.46 -18.27
CA TYR A 233 16.68 -25.31 -17.10
C TYR A 233 17.32 -24.66 -15.87
N GLY A 234 16.55 -24.45 -14.81
CA GLY A 234 16.97 -23.69 -13.61
C GLY A 234 16.10 -22.48 -13.32
N ILE A 235 15.25 -22.07 -14.27
CA ILE A 235 14.23 -21.05 -14.00
C ILE A 235 13.25 -21.58 -12.96
N ILE A 236 13.07 -20.82 -11.88
CA ILE A 236 12.12 -21.08 -10.78
C ILE A 236 10.86 -20.22 -10.96
N LYS A 237 11.05 -18.96 -11.35
CA LYS A 237 9.96 -18.00 -11.60
C LYS A 237 9.99 -17.55 -13.04
N LEU A 238 8.88 -17.79 -13.75
CA LEU A 238 8.67 -17.37 -15.14
C LEU A 238 7.42 -16.50 -15.26
N GLU A 239 7.60 -15.31 -15.83
CA GLU A 239 6.52 -14.40 -16.22
C GLU A 239 6.63 -14.18 -17.73
N LEU A 240 5.61 -14.61 -18.50
CA LEU A 240 5.63 -14.54 -19.97
C LEU A 240 5.38 -13.12 -20.52
N GLY A 241 5.04 -12.18 -19.63
CA GLY A 241 4.91 -10.77 -19.99
C GLY A 241 3.51 -10.37 -20.47
N LEU A 242 3.37 -9.11 -20.89
CA LEU A 242 2.04 -8.57 -21.15
C LEU A 242 1.47 -8.98 -22.51
N SER A 243 2.30 -9.08 -23.55
CA SER A 243 1.86 -9.30 -24.95
C SER A 243 1.91 -10.75 -25.40
N PHE A 244 2.47 -11.66 -24.58
CA PHE A 244 2.67 -13.04 -24.99
C PHE A 244 1.35 -13.76 -25.26
N ASN A 245 1.18 -14.26 -26.50
CA ASN A 245 0.01 -15.02 -26.92
C ASN A 245 0.34 -16.10 -27.96
N GLN A 246 1.54 -16.68 -27.89
CA GLN A 246 1.92 -17.79 -28.75
C GLN A 246 1.49 -19.12 -28.17
N LYS A 247 1.29 -20.08 -29.08
CA LYS A 247 0.95 -21.45 -28.70
C LYS A 247 2.13 -22.13 -28.01
N LEU A 248 1.86 -22.74 -26.89
CA LEU A 248 2.83 -23.50 -26.12
C LEU A 248 2.58 -25.00 -26.28
N GLU A 249 3.68 -25.74 -26.39
CA GLU A 249 3.70 -27.19 -26.44
C GLU A 249 4.36 -27.77 -25.16
N PRO A 250 4.11 -29.04 -24.83
CA PRO A 250 4.82 -29.71 -23.73
C PRO A 250 6.34 -29.65 -23.92
N GLY A 251 7.05 -29.18 -22.91
CA GLY A 251 8.51 -29.02 -22.95
C GLY A 251 8.99 -27.59 -23.26
N ASP A 252 8.14 -26.69 -23.75
CA ASP A 252 8.51 -25.28 -23.99
C ASP A 252 8.84 -24.53 -22.68
N ILE A 253 8.19 -24.95 -21.57
CA ILE A 253 8.45 -24.43 -20.23
C ILE A 253 9.18 -25.51 -19.42
N PRO A 254 10.37 -25.19 -18.83
CA PRO A 254 11.14 -26.17 -18.09
C PRO A 254 10.49 -26.65 -16.81
N GLU A 255 10.71 -27.91 -16.45
CA GLU A 255 10.14 -28.57 -15.25
C GLU A 255 10.56 -27.93 -13.92
N THR A 256 11.60 -27.09 -13.90
CA THR A 256 12.07 -26.39 -12.68
C THR A 256 11.19 -25.23 -12.26
N VAL A 257 10.26 -24.78 -13.13
CA VAL A 257 9.40 -23.65 -12.86
C VAL A 257 8.40 -23.98 -11.75
N GLU A 258 8.45 -23.22 -10.67
CA GLU A 258 7.51 -23.29 -9.53
C GLU A 258 6.43 -22.18 -9.56
N TYR A 259 6.77 -21.00 -10.11
CA TYR A 259 5.86 -19.88 -10.31
C TYR A 259 5.74 -19.57 -11.79
N LEU A 260 4.53 -19.69 -12.34
CA LEU A 260 4.23 -19.40 -13.74
C LEU A 260 3.12 -18.35 -13.85
N ASP A 261 3.43 -17.20 -14.49
CA ASP A 261 2.47 -16.18 -14.90
C ASP A 261 2.40 -16.14 -16.42
N PHE A 262 1.25 -16.46 -16.99
CA PHE A 262 1.02 -16.44 -18.44
C PHE A 262 0.95 -15.02 -19.03
N GLY A 263 0.93 -14.00 -18.18
CA GLY A 263 0.84 -12.61 -18.62
C GLY A 263 -0.57 -12.21 -19.10
N LEU A 264 -0.69 -10.93 -19.52
CA LEU A 264 -2.01 -10.31 -19.73
C LEU A 264 -2.74 -10.84 -20.99
N ALA A 265 -2.04 -10.95 -22.12
CA ALA A 265 -2.66 -11.22 -23.44
C ALA A 265 -2.88 -12.70 -23.74
N PHE A 266 -2.28 -13.63 -22.95
CA PHE A 266 -2.30 -15.06 -23.26
C PHE A 266 -3.72 -15.61 -23.29
N ASN A 267 -4.12 -16.18 -24.43
CA ASN A 267 -5.43 -16.81 -24.64
C ASN A 267 -5.38 -18.04 -25.55
N GLN A 268 -4.29 -18.79 -25.53
CA GLN A 268 -4.14 -20.01 -26.32
C GLN A 268 -4.67 -21.23 -25.59
N LYS A 269 -5.13 -22.23 -26.36
CA LYS A 269 -5.54 -23.53 -25.82
C LYS A 269 -4.33 -24.22 -25.20
N LEU A 270 -4.45 -24.63 -23.95
CA LEU A 270 -3.43 -25.42 -23.27
C LEU A 270 -3.62 -26.90 -23.57
N LYS A 271 -2.51 -27.61 -23.83
CA LYS A 271 -2.44 -29.06 -23.88
C LYS A 271 -2.01 -29.60 -22.51
N ILE A 272 -2.30 -30.89 -22.27
CA ILE A 272 -1.78 -31.59 -21.10
C ILE A 272 -0.25 -31.60 -21.19
N GLY A 273 0.43 -31.25 -20.09
CA GLY A 273 1.89 -31.21 -20.02
C GLY A 273 2.54 -29.87 -20.41
N VAL A 274 1.77 -28.89 -20.89
CA VAL A 274 2.30 -27.52 -21.13
C VAL A 274 2.69 -26.82 -19.82
N ILE A 275 1.88 -27.00 -18.77
CA ILE A 275 2.20 -26.51 -17.44
C ILE A 275 3.05 -27.58 -16.74
N PRO A 276 4.31 -27.25 -16.35
CA PRO A 276 5.18 -28.18 -15.68
C PRO A 276 4.63 -28.72 -14.36
N LYS A 277 4.99 -29.96 -14.02
CA LYS A 277 4.46 -30.64 -12.82
C LYS A 277 4.91 -30.01 -11.50
N ASN A 278 6.02 -29.27 -11.50
CA ASN A 278 6.56 -28.63 -10.30
C ASN A 278 5.96 -27.24 -10.03
N VAL A 279 5.08 -26.74 -10.90
CA VAL A 279 4.39 -25.46 -10.70
C VAL A 279 3.48 -25.53 -9.47
N LYS A 280 3.71 -24.62 -8.52
CA LYS A 280 2.93 -24.42 -7.28
C LYS A 280 2.01 -23.20 -7.38
N TYR A 281 2.50 -22.12 -7.99
CA TYR A 281 1.78 -20.86 -8.18
C TYR A 281 1.50 -20.66 -9.67
N LEU A 282 0.23 -20.63 -10.03
CA LEU A 282 -0.21 -20.51 -11.40
C LEU A 282 -1.09 -19.28 -11.56
N LYS A 283 -0.68 -18.35 -12.42
CA LYS A 283 -1.45 -17.15 -12.70
C LYS A 283 -1.78 -17.06 -14.18
N PHE A 284 -3.07 -16.88 -14.46
CA PHE A 284 -3.61 -16.55 -15.78
C PHE A 284 -3.94 -15.07 -15.85
N GLY A 285 -3.58 -14.43 -16.95
CA GLY A 285 -3.82 -13.03 -17.14
C GLY A 285 -5.24 -12.70 -17.63
N ARG A 286 -5.45 -11.40 -17.87
CA ARG A 286 -6.76 -10.82 -18.17
C ARG A 286 -7.50 -11.47 -19.34
N CYS A 287 -6.79 -11.72 -20.46
CA CYS A 287 -7.43 -12.19 -21.70
C CYS A 287 -7.72 -13.69 -21.72
N PHE A 288 -7.22 -14.45 -20.72
CA PHE A 288 -7.33 -15.90 -20.75
C PHE A 288 -8.78 -16.37 -20.57
N ASN A 289 -9.31 -17.10 -21.59
CA ASN A 289 -10.65 -17.66 -21.57
C ASN A 289 -10.72 -19.00 -22.29
N GLN A 290 -9.79 -19.92 -22.03
CA GLN A 290 -9.73 -21.25 -22.63
C GLN A 290 -10.10 -22.34 -21.62
N CYS A 291 -10.41 -23.53 -22.12
CA CYS A 291 -10.66 -24.70 -21.30
C CYS A 291 -9.37 -25.16 -20.60
N ILE A 292 -9.42 -25.33 -19.28
CA ILE A 292 -8.28 -25.79 -18.45
C ILE A 292 -8.42 -27.23 -17.96
N LYS A 293 -9.40 -27.95 -18.48
CA LYS A 293 -9.70 -29.35 -18.06
C LYS A 293 -8.48 -30.25 -18.30
N LYS A 294 -8.00 -30.91 -17.23
CA LYS A 294 -6.81 -31.76 -17.21
C LYS A 294 -5.47 -31.06 -17.57
N CYS A 295 -5.46 -29.72 -17.72
CA CYS A 295 -4.25 -28.99 -18.08
C CYS A 295 -3.43 -28.55 -16.85
N ILE A 296 -4.04 -28.45 -15.68
CA ILE A 296 -3.38 -28.02 -14.46
C ILE A 296 -2.83 -29.25 -13.74
N PRO A 297 -1.51 -29.35 -13.51
CA PRO A 297 -0.90 -30.51 -12.89
C PRO A 297 -1.24 -30.63 -11.40
N TYR A 298 -1.21 -31.87 -10.92
CA TYR A 298 -1.27 -32.17 -9.49
C TYR A 298 0.01 -31.61 -8.83
N GLY A 299 -0.14 -30.84 -7.75
CA GLY A 299 0.98 -30.10 -7.10
C GLY A 299 0.77 -28.59 -7.09
N VAL A 300 -0.06 -28.04 -7.98
CA VAL A 300 -0.46 -26.63 -7.93
C VAL A 300 -1.27 -26.36 -6.66
N THR A 301 -0.82 -25.37 -5.89
CA THR A 301 -1.45 -24.97 -4.62
C THR A 301 -2.21 -23.64 -4.73
N HIS A 302 -1.81 -22.76 -5.65
CA HIS A 302 -2.40 -21.44 -5.86
C HIS A 302 -2.76 -21.26 -7.32
N ILE A 303 -4.03 -20.92 -7.57
CA ILE A 303 -4.52 -20.52 -8.90
C ILE A 303 -5.12 -19.14 -8.80
N ILE A 304 -4.60 -18.22 -9.60
CA ILE A 304 -5.06 -16.85 -9.72
C ILE A 304 -5.45 -16.62 -11.18
N MET A 305 -6.72 -16.34 -11.41
CA MET A 305 -7.21 -15.80 -12.67
C MET A 305 -7.37 -14.30 -12.48
N ASP A 306 -6.73 -13.48 -13.34
CA ASP A 306 -6.64 -12.03 -13.13
C ASP A 306 -7.99 -11.41 -12.74
N GLY A 307 -8.00 -10.77 -11.52
CA GLY A 307 -9.23 -10.42 -10.81
C GLY A 307 -10.04 -9.29 -11.44
N ASP A 308 -9.38 -8.16 -11.76
CA ASP A 308 -10.08 -6.87 -11.96
C ASP A 308 -10.85 -6.73 -13.28
N SER A 309 -10.44 -7.44 -14.31
CA SER A 309 -11.07 -7.39 -15.62
C SER A 309 -10.88 -8.68 -16.43
N GLY A 310 -10.54 -9.78 -15.75
CA GLY A 310 -10.23 -11.07 -16.38
C GLY A 310 -11.40 -11.68 -17.12
N ASP A 311 -11.11 -12.27 -18.27
CA ASP A 311 -12.11 -12.78 -19.21
C ASP A 311 -12.53 -14.23 -18.94
N PHE A 312 -11.87 -14.94 -18.02
CA PHE A 312 -12.12 -16.36 -17.79
C PHE A 312 -13.57 -16.64 -17.37
N ASN A 313 -14.31 -17.34 -18.22
CA ASN A 313 -15.69 -17.74 -17.99
C ASN A 313 -15.98 -19.12 -18.58
N ARG A 314 -15.11 -20.11 -18.34
CA ARG A 314 -15.26 -21.49 -18.80
C ARG A 314 -15.65 -22.41 -17.66
N SER A 315 -16.23 -23.58 -18.02
CA SER A 315 -16.50 -24.63 -17.05
C SER A 315 -15.21 -25.12 -16.38
N ILE A 316 -15.26 -25.27 -15.07
CA ILE A 316 -14.16 -25.80 -14.26
C ILE A 316 -14.36 -27.29 -13.88
N LYS A 317 -15.33 -27.96 -14.49
CA LYS A 317 -15.63 -29.36 -14.19
C LYS A 317 -14.41 -30.28 -14.40
N GLY A 318 -13.90 -30.85 -13.28
CA GLY A 318 -12.71 -31.69 -13.29
C GLY A 318 -11.45 -30.99 -13.76
N ALA A 319 -11.35 -29.67 -13.51
CA ALA A 319 -10.24 -28.85 -13.98
C ALA A 319 -9.29 -28.40 -12.86
N ILE A 320 -9.77 -28.30 -11.63
CA ILE A 320 -8.99 -27.82 -10.48
C ILE A 320 -8.49 -29.04 -9.68
N PRO A 321 -7.16 -29.20 -9.51
CA PRO A 321 -6.58 -30.30 -8.74
C PRO A 321 -6.89 -30.24 -7.24
N GLU A 322 -6.95 -31.41 -6.58
CA GLU A 322 -7.17 -31.57 -5.13
C GLU A 322 -6.01 -31.04 -4.24
N THR A 323 -4.96 -30.48 -4.82
CA THR A 323 -3.85 -29.84 -4.11
C THR A 323 -4.05 -28.34 -3.94
N VAL A 324 -5.02 -27.74 -4.65
CA VAL A 324 -5.26 -26.30 -4.65
C VAL A 324 -5.84 -25.83 -3.31
N GLN A 325 -5.18 -24.87 -2.67
CA GLN A 325 -5.58 -24.27 -1.40
C GLN A 325 -6.09 -22.83 -1.56
N TYR A 326 -5.55 -22.10 -2.54
CA TYR A 326 -5.95 -20.74 -2.87
C TYR A 326 -6.50 -20.70 -4.29
N LEU A 327 -7.73 -20.22 -4.45
CA LEU A 327 -8.40 -20.12 -5.75
C LEU A 327 -9.08 -18.77 -5.89
N LYS A 328 -8.61 -17.98 -6.86
CA LYS A 328 -9.20 -16.69 -7.22
C LYS A 328 -9.67 -16.72 -8.66
N PHE A 329 -10.95 -16.48 -8.85
CA PHE A 329 -11.58 -16.36 -10.18
C PHE A 329 -11.53 -14.93 -10.69
N SER A 330 -11.58 -14.79 -12.00
CA SER A 330 -11.69 -13.51 -12.69
C SER A 330 -13.06 -12.85 -12.51
N SER A 331 -13.13 -11.55 -12.79
CA SER A 331 -14.37 -10.78 -12.70
C SER A 331 -15.50 -11.29 -13.60
N LYS A 332 -15.20 -11.87 -14.76
CA LYS A 332 -16.25 -12.39 -15.68
C LYS A 332 -16.72 -13.82 -15.36
N PHE A 333 -16.11 -14.49 -14.38
CA PHE A 333 -16.49 -15.88 -14.07
C PHE A 333 -17.92 -15.96 -13.54
N ASN A 334 -18.78 -16.74 -14.23
CA ASN A 334 -20.18 -16.97 -13.84
C ASN A 334 -20.66 -18.37 -14.23
N LYS A 335 -19.94 -19.41 -13.79
CA LYS A 335 -20.27 -20.82 -14.03
C LYS A 335 -20.65 -21.53 -12.74
N PHE A 336 -21.39 -22.65 -12.88
CA PHE A 336 -21.71 -23.49 -11.72
C PHE A 336 -20.45 -24.10 -11.12
N ILE A 337 -20.35 -24.04 -9.79
CA ILE A 337 -19.19 -24.50 -9.01
C ILE A 337 -19.48 -25.81 -8.24
N LYS A 338 -20.73 -26.26 -8.17
CA LYS A 338 -21.13 -27.46 -7.43
C LYS A 338 -20.29 -28.65 -7.86
N ASN A 339 -19.65 -29.33 -6.90
CA ASN A 339 -18.75 -30.47 -7.07
C ASN A 339 -17.53 -30.20 -7.97
N ASN A 340 -17.15 -28.92 -8.13
CA ASN A 340 -16.03 -28.51 -8.99
C ASN A 340 -14.93 -27.75 -8.26
N ILE A 341 -15.16 -27.38 -7.01
CA ILE A 341 -14.13 -26.77 -6.13
C ILE A 341 -13.59 -27.88 -5.22
N PRO A 342 -12.27 -28.15 -5.23
CA PRO A 342 -11.66 -29.16 -4.39
C PRO A 342 -11.85 -28.92 -2.88
N LYS A 343 -11.91 -30.02 -2.11
CA LYS A 343 -12.01 -29.95 -0.63
C LYS A 343 -10.79 -29.34 0.04
N SER A 344 -9.65 -29.29 -0.64
CA SER A 344 -8.40 -28.68 -0.19
C SER A 344 -8.43 -27.16 -0.16
N VAL A 345 -9.38 -26.52 -0.88
CA VAL A 345 -9.45 -25.06 -0.98
C VAL A 345 -9.84 -24.44 0.35
N LYS A 346 -8.95 -23.56 0.86
CA LYS A 346 -9.11 -22.81 2.10
C LYS A 346 -9.47 -21.33 1.84
N HIS A 347 -9.09 -20.82 0.68
CA HIS A 347 -9.29 -19.43 0.28
C HIS A 347 -9.94 -19.38 -1.10
N LEU A 348 -11.13 -18.76 -1.19
CA LEU A 348 -11.90 -18.67 -2.42
C LEU A 348 -12.38 -17.25 -2.66
N GLU A 349 -12.04 -16.69 -3.82
CA GLU A 349 -12.46 -15.36 -4.25
C GLU A 349 -13.11 -15.39 -5.63
N PHE A 350 -14.22 -14.68 -5.79
CA PHE A 350 -14.85 -14.41 -7.08
C PHE A 350 -14.61 -12.95 -7.47
N GLY A 351 -13.49 -12.70 -8.18
CA GLY A 351 -13.05 -11.36 -8.57
C GLY A 351 -12.22 -10.63 -7.49
N GLN A 352 -12.20 -9.31 -7.52
CA GLN A 352 -11.45 -8.48 -6.58
C GLN A 352 -12.32 -7.39 -5.98
N ASP A 353 -12.08 -7.04 -4.70
CA ASP A 353 -12.76 -5.96 -3.97
C ASP A 353 -12.03 -4.62 -4.16
N ASP A 354 -11.73 -4.23 -5.41
CA ASP A 354 -11.21 -2.88 -5.66
C ASP A 354 -12.37 -1.91 -5.94
N ALA A 355 -12.71 -1.13 -4.93
CA ALA A 355 -13.76 -0.10 -4.98
C ALA A 355 -13.55 1.00 -6.06
N LYS A 356 -12.45 0.93 -6.83
CA LYS A 356 -12.11 1.90 -7.87
C LYS A 356 -12.77 1.66 -9.22
N TYR A 357 -13.19 0.43 -9.52
CA TYR A 357 -13.75 0.11 -10.84
C TYR A 357 -15.12 -0.55 -10.70
N PHE A 358 -16.17 0.17 -11.05
CA PHE A 358 -17.59 -0.27 -11.04
C PHE A 358 -17.94 -1.41 -12.03
N TYR A 359 -16.97 -2.06 -12.64
CA TYR A 359 -17.23 -3.11 -13.63
C TYR A 359 -17.15 -4.49 -12.98
N GLY A 360 -18.32 -4.98 -12.66
CA GLY A 360 -18.71 -6.03 -11.78
C GLY A 360 -18.10 -7.42 -11.98
N ASN A 361 -17.78 -8.05 -10.87
CA ASN A 361 -17.53 -9.46 -10.75
C ASN A 361 -18.88 -10.19 -10.95
N ARG A 362 -19.02 -10.94 -12.05
CA ARG A 362 -20.30 -11.44 -12.54
C ARG A 362 -20.83 -12.70 -11.87
N PHE A 363 -20.07 -13.26 -10.91
CA PHE A 363 -20.51 -14.50 -10.26
C PHE A 363 -21.83 -14.30 -9.53
N ASN A 364 -22.87 -14.99 -10.00
CA ASN A 364 -24.21 -14.97 -9.42
C ASN A 364 -24.90 -16.34 -9.60
N LYS A 365 -24.22 -17.43 -9.26
CA LYS A 365 -24.77 -18.79 -9.27
C LYS A 365 -25.04 -19.27 -7.85
N SER A 366 -26.05 -20.16 -7.69
CA SER A 366 -26.30 -20.82 -6.42
C SER A 366 -25.02 -21.45 -5.87
N ILE A 367 -24.80 -21.31 -4.57
CA ILE A 367 -23.74 -21.95 -3.81
C ILE A 367 -24.23 -23.19 -3.07
N GLU A 368 -25.43 -23.67 -3.36
CA GLU A 368 -26.06 -24.83 -2.72
C GLU A 368 -25.20 -26.07 -2.85
N ASN A 369 -24.72 -26.60 -1.71
CA ASN A 369 -23.80 -27.73 -1.63
C ASN A 369 -22.58 -27.61 -2.58
N ALA A 370 -22.07 -26.36 -2.76
CA ALA A 370 -21.06 -26.08 -3.76
C ALA A 370 -19.72 -25.64 -3.18
N LEU A 371 -19.69 -25.20 -1.91
CA LEU A 371 -18.48 -24.72 -1.25
C LEU A 371 -17.72 -25.86 -0.55
N PRO A 372 -16.37 -25.82 -0.56
CA PRO A 372 -15.57 -26.85 0.08
C PRO A 372 -15.65 -26.78 1.61
N PRO A 373 -15.65 -27.93 2.32
CA PRO A 373 -15.90 -27.99 3.76
C PRO A 373 -14.78 -27.37 4.62
N ASN A 374 -13.56 -27.20 4.07
CA ASN A 374 -12.39 -26.67 4.78
C ASN A 374 -12.12 -25.18 4.48
N LEU A 375 -13.10 -24.50 3.88
CA LEU A 375 -12.96 -23.11 3.48
C LEU A 375 -12.85 -22.19 4.70
N GLN A 376 -11.85 -21.30 4.72
CA GLN A 376 -11.55 -20.36 5.81
C GLN A 376 -11.89 -18.90 5.44
N TYR A 377 -11.72 -18.57 4.16
CA TYR A 377 -12.02 -17.25 3.61
C TYR A 377 -12.90 -17.38 2.38
N LEU A 378 -13.94 -16.55 2.30
CA LEU A 378 -14.83 -16.47 1.13
C LEU A 378 -15.15 -15.02 0.79
N TYR A 379 -14.85 -14.64 -0.46
CA TYR A 379 -15.38 -13.43 -1.10
C TYR A 379 -16.29 -13.83 -2.27
N LEU A 380 -17.56 -13.42 -2.23
CA LEU A 380 -18.59 -13.87 -3.18
C LEU A 380 -18.70 -13.02 -4.45
N GLY A 381 -17.93 -11.93 -4.56
CA GLY A 381 -17.91 -11.07 -5.76
C GLY A 381 -19.09 -10.09 -5.85
N HIS A 382 -18.94 -9.08 -6.71
CA HIS A 382 -19.81 -7.90 -6.75
C HIS A 382 -21.28 -8.20 -7.09
N GLU A 383 -21.56 -9.08 -8.06
CA GLU A 383 -22.92 -9.35 -8.54
C GLU A 383 -23.63 -10.49 -7.80
N PHE A 384 -22.95 -11.13 -6.84
CA PHE A 384 -23.57 -12.23 -6.11
C PHE A 384 -24.78 -11.75 -5.31
N ASN A 385 -25.96 -12.31 -5.61
CA ASN A 385 -27.22 -12.01 -4.91
C ASN A 385 -28.13 -13.26 -4.87
N GLN A 386 -27.58 -14.40 -4.47
CA GLN A 386 -28.35 -15.64 -4.29
C GLN A 386 -28.59 -15.92 -2.81
N PRO A 387 -29.71 -16.58 -2.44
CA PRO A 387 -29.95 -17.01 -1.08
C PRO A 387 -28.84 -17.91 -0.55
N LEU A 388 -28.44 -17.76 0.70
CA LEU A 388 -27.36 -18.54 1.32
C LEU A 388 -27.84 -19.93 1.71
N ASN A 389 -29.06 -20.04 2.29
CA ASN A 389 -29.73 -21.27 2.69
C ASN A 389 -28.82 -22.22 3.51
N SER A 390 -28.06 -21.65 4.46
CA SER A 390 -27.09 -22.34 5.34
C SER A 390 -26.02 -23.15 4.58
N ASN A 391 -25.62 -22.71 3.40
CA ASN A 391 -24.61 -23.39 2.59
C ASN A 391 -23.19 -22.87 2.80
N ILE A 392 -22.98 -21.92 3.69
CA ILE A 392 -21.63 -21.43 4.06
C ILE A 392 -21.01 -22.44 5.04
N PRO A 393 -19.80 -22.98 4.77
CA PRO A 393 -19.16 -23.95 5.66
C PRO A 393 -18.84 -23.41 7.07
N LEU A 394 -18.93 -24.27 8.09
CA LEU A 394 -18.66 -23.90 9.50
C LEU A 394 -17.21 -23.47 9.76
N THR A 395 -16.29 -23.82 8.88
CA THR A 395 -14.84 -23.50 8.99
C THR A 395 -14.49 -22.09 8.56
N ILE A 396 -15.43 -21.34 7.96
CA ILE A 396 -15.18 -19.97 7.52
C ILE A 396 -14.99 -19.06 8.72
N SER A 397 -13.86 -18.37 8.73
CA SER A 397 -13.54 -17.32 9.74
C SER A 397 -13.75 -15.89 9.20
N LYS A 398 -13.60 -15.71 7.88
CA LYS A 398 -13.77 -14.40 7.24
C LYS A 398 -14.69 -14.51 6.03
N LEU A 399 -15.80 -13.76 6.05
CA LEU A 399 -16.84 -13.76 5.03
C LEU A 399 -17.05 -12.34 4.49
N GLU A 400 -16.91 -12.18 3.19
CA GLU A 400 -17.10 -10.89 2.52
C GLU A 400 -18.10 -11.02 1.37
N PHE A 401 -19.12 -10.15 1.37
CA PHE A 401 -20.11 -10.04 0.32
C PHE A 401 -19.77 -8.88 -0.62
N GLY A 402 -20.06 -9.05 -1.89
CA GLY A 402 -19.94 -8.01 -2.89
C GLY A 402 -21.15 -7.06 -2.93
N ASN A 403 -21.09 -6.07 -3.80
CA ASN A 403 -21.99 -4.93 -3.80
C ASN A 403 -23.47 -5.28 -3.93
N SER A 404 -23.83 -6.28 -4.74
CA SER A 404 -25.22 -6.58 -5.06
C SER A 404 -25.94 -7.46 -4.03
N PHE A 405 -25.21 -8.03 -3.07
CA PHE A 405 -25.83 -8.93 -2.09
C PHE A 405 -26.84 -8.19 -1.23
N ASN A 406 -28.12 -8.58 -1.34
CA ASN A 406 -29.21 -8.03 -0.57
C ASN A 406 -30.31 -9.08 -0.30
N GLN A 407 -29.94 -10.34 -0.09
CA GLN A 407 -30.88 -11.39 0.27
C GLN A 407 -31.19 -11.36 1.77
N PRO A 408 -32.43 -11.66 2.19
CA PRO A 408 -32.75 -11.79 3.59
C PRO A 408 -31.95 -12.97 4.20
N LEU A 409 -31.42 -12.74 5.37
CA LEU A 409 -30.71 -13.76 6.14
C LEU A 409 -31.69 -14.69 6.85
N LYS A 410 -31.29 -15.94 7.03
CA LYS A 410 -32.00 -16.96 7.81
C LYS A 410 -31.11 -17.50 8.91
N PRO A 411 -31.66 -18.13 9.96
CA PRO A 411 -30.87 -18.83 10.96
C PRO A 411 -29.90 -19.84 10.31
N GLY A 412 -28.61 -19.74 10.68
CA GLY A 412 -27.56 -20.61 10.14
C GLY A 412 -26.92 -20.14 8.82
N ASP A 413 -27.43 -19.08 8.18
CA ASP A 413 -26.81 -18.54 6.97
C ASP A 413 -25.40 -18.00 7.22
N ILE A 414 -25.17 -17.40 8.38
CA ILE A 414 -23.84 -17.00 8.83
C ILE A 414 -23.38 -18.01 9.90
N PRO A 415 -22.39 -18.86 9.58
CA PRO A 415 -21.99 -19.94 10.47
C PRO A 415 -21.19 -19.47 11.71
N ILE A 416 -21.22 -20.30 12.76
CA ILE A 416 -20.58 -20.02 14.07
C ILE A 416 -19.04 -19.91 13.99
N GLY A 417 -18.41 -20.26 12.87
CA GLY A 417 -16.96 -20.05 12.65
C GLY A 417 -16.58 -18.62 12.29
N VAL A 418 -17.55 -17.81 11.85
CA VAL A 418 -17.28 -16.47 11.33
C VAL A 418 -16.90 -15.52 12.46
N THR A 419 -15.73 -14.89 12.33
CA THR A 419 -15.23 -13.86 13.24
C THR A 419 -15.21 -12.47 12.59
N HIS A 420 -15.09 -12.41 11.26
CA HIS A 420 -15.09 -11.18 10.48
C HIS A 420 -16.12 -11.26 9.36
N ILE A 421 -17.04 -10.30 9.32
CA ILE A 421 -18.05 -10.21 8.28
C ILE A 421 -18.06 -8.80 7.66
N LYS A 422 -18.06 -8.76 6.32
CA LYS A 422 -18.23 -7.53 5.54
C LYS A 422 -19.42 -7.68 4.61
N PHE A 423 -20.41 -6.81 4.77
CA PHE A 423 -21.56 -6.75 3.87
C PHE A 423 -21.31 -5.81 2.69
N GLY A 424 -21.90 -6.14 1.56
CA GLY A 424 -21.76 -5.39 0.33
C GLY A 424 -22.55 -4.07 0.30
N TYR A 425 -22.30 -3.28 -0.74
CA TYR A 425 -22.83 -1.91 -0.90
C TYR A 425 -24.35 -1.80 -0.72
N HIS A 426 -25.14 -2.72 -1.34
CA HIS A 426 -26.60 -2.67 -1.35
C HIS A 426 -27.27 -3.46 -0.23
N PHE A 427 -26.50 -4.11 0.65
CA PHE A 427 -27.11 -4.90 1.74
C PHE A 427 -27.93 -4.02 2.68
N ASN A 428 -29.25 -4.27 2.75
CA ASN A 428 -30.19 -3.56 3.61
C ASN A 428 -31.28 -4.49 4.16
N GLN A 429 -30.88 -5.67 4.65
CA GLN A 429 -31.80 -6.63 5.25
C GLN A 429 -31.62 -6.70 6.76
N SER A 430 -32.64 -7.15 7.49
CA SER A 430 -32.54 -7.39 8.93
C SER A 430 -31.42 -8.37 9.25
N ILE A 431 -30.71 -8.13 10.35
CA ILE A 431 -29.67 -9.00 10.90
C ILE A 431 -30.08 -9.56 12.26
N GLU A 432 -31.30 -9.32 12.69
CA GLU A 432 -31.81 -9.71 14.00
C GLU A 432 -31.70 -11.21 14.23
N GLN A 433 -30.91 -11.60 15.23
CA GLN A 433 -30.62 -13.00 15.63
C GLN A 433 -29.94 -13.86 14.56
N TYR A 434 -29.41 -13.28 13.47
CA TYR A 434 -28.77 -14.05 12.41
C TYR A 434 -27.24 -14.03 12.46
N LEU A 435 -26.65 -13.17 13.31
CA LEU A 435 -25.19 -13.09 13.48
C LEU A 435 -24.74 -13.96 14.66
N PRO A 436 -23.76 -14.85 14.48
CA PRO A 436 -23.28 -15.72 15.56
C PRO A 436 -22.42 -14.95 16.58
N ASN A 437 -22.41 -15.43 17.83
CA ASN A 437 -21.67 -14.80 18.94
C ASN A 437 -20.13 -14.82 18.78
N THR A 438 -19.61 -15.51 17.79
CA THR A 438 -18.17 -15.53 17.47
C THR A 438 -17.71 -14.30 16.70
N ILE A 439 -18.63 -13.48 16.17
CA ILE A 439 -18.28 -12.30 15.40
C ILE A 439 -17.61 -11.25 16.29
N THR A 440 -16.43 -10.81 15.83
CA THR A 440 -15.64 -9.75 16.48
C THR A 440 -15.57 -8.47 15.63
N HIS A 441 -15.74 -8.58 14.31
CA HIS A 441 -15.65 -7.44 13.39
C HIS A 441 -16.81 -7.46 12.40
N ILE A 442 -17.53 -6.34 12.31
CA ILE A 442 -18.63 -6.12 11.38
C ILE A 442 -18.37 -4.87 10.55
N GLU A 443 -18.45 -4.99 9.24
CA GLU A 443 -18.45 -3.86 8.30
C GLU A 443 -19.73 -3.91 7.49
N PHE A 444 -20.60 -2.91 7.63
CA PHE A 444 -21.83 -2.76 6.84
C PHE A 444 -21.56 -1.98 5.57
N GLY A 445 -22.25 -2.37 4.50
CA GLY A 445 -22.21 -1.67 3.23
C GLY A 445 -22.95 -0.33 3.25
N HIS A 446 -22.83 0.39 2.14
CA HIS A 446 -23.34 1.77 2.00
C HIS A 446 -24.82 1.92 2.38
N SER A 447 -25.70 1.03 1.89
CA SER A 447 -27.16 1.16 1.99
C SER A 447 -27.77 0.60 3.26
N PHE A 448 -26.96 0.02 4.16
CA PHE A 448 -27.49 -0.58 5.38
C PHE A 448 -28.13 0.45 6.30
N ASN A 449 -29.45 0.33 6.53
CA ASN A 449 -30.23 1.20 7.39
C ASN A 449 -31.33 0.43 8.15
N GLN A 450 -31.05 -0.76 8.65
CA GLN A 450 -31.98 -1.56 9.45
C GLN A 450 -31.69 -1.41 10.94
N SER A 451 -32.72 -1.68 11.77
CA SER A 451 -32.57 -1.73 13.22
C SER A 451 -31.50 -2.75 13.62
N ILE A 452 -30.67 -2.38 14.60
CA ILE A 452 -29.64 -3.25 15.17
C ILE A 452 -29.97 -3.70 16.59
N LYS A 453 -31.18 -3.42 17.05
CA LYS A 453 -31.65 -3.83 18.38
C LYS A 453 -31.56 -5.34 18.51
N ASN A 454 -30.93 -5.84 19.59
CA ASN A 454 -30.68 -7.26 19.86
C ASN A 454 -29.98 -8.03 18.73
N SER A 455 -29.23 -7.30 17.86
CA SER A 455 -28.67 -7.91 16.65
C SER A 455 -27.14 -8.02 16.65
N ILE A 456 -26.48 -7.22 17.48
CA ILE A 456 -25.02 -7.18 17.54
C ILE A 456 -24.51 -8.14 18.61
N PRO A 457 -23.68 -9.13 18.26
CA PRO A 457 -23.16 -10.11 19.21
C PRO A 457 -22.27 -9.48 20.30
N ASP A 458 -22.39 -9.98 21.53
CA ASP A 458 -21.65 -9.48 22.71
C ASP A 458 -20.13 -9.50 22.57
N GLY A 459 -19.57 -10.39 21.74
CA GLY A 459 -18.13 -10.49 21.46
C GLY A 459 -17.59 -9.44 20.49
N THR A 460 -18.45 -8.59 19.90
CA THR A 460 -18.07 -7.64 18.86
C THR A 460 -17.12 -6.57 19.38
N LYS A 461 -15.98 -6.38 18.71
CA LYS A 461 -14.94 -5.40 19.05
C LYS A 461 -14.89 -4.21 18.10
N SER A 462 -15.31 -4.39 16.86
CA SER A 462 -15.25 -3.37 15.81
C SER A 462 -16.53 -3.36 15.00
N ILE A 463 -17.12 -2.17 14.84
CA ILE A 463 -18.26 -1.93 13.95
C ILE A 463 -17.96 -0.73 13.06
N ILE A 464 -18.20 -0.92 11.76
CA ILE A 464 -18.20 0.13 10.76
C ILE A 464 -19.58 0.14 10.11
N PHE A 465 -20.33 1.18 10.31
CA PHE A 465 -21.63 1.39 9.64
C PHE A 465 -21.46 2.02 8.27
N GLY A 466 -22.36 1.66 7.35
CA GLY A 466 -22.43 2.21 6.01
C GLY A 466 -22.97 3.65 5.99
N HIS A 467 -22.89 4.25 4.80
CA HIS A 467 -23.22 5.67 4.58
C HIS A 467 -24.65 6.03 5.02
N GLU A 468 -25.65 5.18 4.70
CA GLU A 468 -27.07 5.47 4.92
C GLU A 468 -27.58 5.12 6.31
N PHE A 469 -26.75 4.51 7.18
CA PHE A 469 -27.18 4.09 8.50
C PHE A 469 -27.61 5.28 9.36
N ASN A 470 -28.88 5.29 9.76
CA ASN A 470 -29.49 6.32 10.61
C ASN A 470 -30.57 5.76 11.55
N GLN A 471 -30.31 4.61 12.18
CA GLN A 471 -31.21 4.00 13.15
C GLN A 471 -30.76 4.27 14.58
N SER A 472 -31.69 4.17 15.54
CA SER A 472 -31.37 4.27 16.95
C SER A 472 -30.37 3.18 17.37
N ILE A 473 -29.40 3.58 18.19
CA ILE A 473 -28.40 2.68 18.78
C ILE A 473 -28.61 2.46 20.29
N GLU A 474 -29.72 2.96 20.81
CA GLU A 474 -30.06 2.84 22.22
C GLU A 474 -30.14 1.37 22.65
N ASN A 475 -29.35 1.01 23.69
CA ASN A 475 -29.24 -0.36 24.22
C ASN A 475 -28.96 -1.43 23.15
N SER A 476 -28.30 -1.05 22.03
CA SER A 476 -28.08 -1.96 20.89
C SER A 476 -26.63 -2.36 20.68
N LEU A 477 -25.68 -1.74 21.37
CA LEU A 477 -24.26 -1.93 21.18
C LEU A 477 -23.63 -2.56 22.43
N PRO A 478 -22.88 -3.70 22.31
CA PRO A 478 -22.23 -4.35 23.44
C PRO A 478 -21.02 -3.58 23.95
N ASN A 479 -20.72 -3.71 25.27
CA ASN A 479 -19.61 -3.03 25.93
C ASN A 479 -18.21 -3.49 25.49
N THR A 480 -18.13 -4.57 24.75
CA THR A 480 -16.87 -5.10 24.19
C THR A 480 -16.34 -4.29 23.00
N ILE A 481 -17.15 -3.39 22.43
CA ILE A 481 -16.75 -2.57 21.27
C ILE A 481 -15.63 -1.62 21.68
N THR A 482 -14.56 -1.64 20.92
CA THR A 482 -13.40 -0.73 21.07
C THR A 482 -13.27 0.25 19.89
N TYR A 483 -13.77 -0.12 18.73
CA TYR A 483 -13.77 0.70 17.51
C TYR A 483 -15.19 0.86 16.97
N LEU A 484 -15.69 2.11 16.89
CA LEU A 484 -17.02 2.42 16.42
C LEU A 484 -16.95 3.55 15.40
N LYS A 485 -17.41 3.25 14.17
CA LYS A 485 -17.49 4.24 13.10
C LYS A 485 -18.90 4.28 12.53
N PHE A 486 -19.49 5.44 12.53
CA PHE A 486 -20.78 5.72 11.89
C PHE A 486 -20.61 6.17 10.43
N GLY A 487 -21.65 5.92 9.65
CA GLY A 487 -21.80 6.40 8.28
C GLY A 487 -22.15 7.89 8.21
N ASP A 488 -22.19 8.44 6.98
CA ASP A 488 -22.33 9.88 6.81
C ASP A 488 -23.72 10.40 7.21
N ASN A 489 -24.78 9.59 7.01
CA ASN A 489 -26.17 10.02 7.32
C ASN A 489 -26.57 9.85 8.80
N PHE A 490 -25.69 9.25 9.63
CA PHE A 490 -26.04 9.00 11.03
C PHE A 490 -26.25 10.29 11.80
N ASN A 491 -27.48 10.51 12.30
CA ASN A 491 -27.86 11.69 13.09
C ASN A 491 -28.90 11.34 14.20
N GLN A 492 -28.69 10.21 14.88
CA GLN A 492 -29.54 9.80 16.01
C GLN A 492 -28.89 10.19 17.35
N SER A 493 -29.73 10.28 18.39
CA SER A 493 -29.25 10.52 19.76
C SER A 493 -28.26 9.46 20.20
N ILE A 494 -27.19 9.90 20.85
CA ILE A 494 -26.15 9.04 21.42
C ILE A 494 -26.14 9.02 22.94
N ILE A 495 -27.15 9.63 23.59
CA ILE A 495 -27.27 9.71 25.05
C ILE A 495 -27.31 8.29 25.60
N ASN A 496 -26.37 7.98 26.51
CA ASN A 496 -26.20 6.65 27.15
C ASN A 496 -26.11 5.47 26.15
N SER A 497 -25.77 5.73 24.88
CA SER A 497 -25.80 4.71 23.83
C SER A 497 -24.41 4.27 23.33
N ILE A 498 -23.37 5.04 23.63
CA ILE A 498 -21.99 4.68 23.26
C ILE A 498 -21.40 3.77 24.35
N PRO A 499 -20.96 2.54 24.02
CA PRO A 499 -20.42 1.59 24.99
C PRO A 499 -19.17 2.09 25.72
N LEU A 500 -19.05 1.73 27.01
CA LEU A 500 -17.93 2.11 27.89
C LEU A 500 -16.57 1.54 27.43
N GLY A 501 -16.54 0.55 26.53
CA GLY A 501 -15.31 -0.02 25.96
C GLY A 501 -14.71 0.78 24.80
N VAL A 502 -15.46 1.70 24.20
CA VAL A 502 -15.08 2.40 22.97
C VAL A 502 -13.86 3.29 23.19
N LYS A 503 -12.79 3.05 22.38
CA LYS A 503 -11.57 3.86 22.35
C LYS A 503 -11.48 4.76 21.14
N TYR A 504 -11.99 4.28 20.00
CA TYR A 504 -12.03 4.99 18.72
C TYR A 504 -13.46 5.25 18.31
N LEU A 505 -13.87 6.53 18.28
CA LEU A 505 -15.21 6.95 17.91
C LEU A 505 -15.15 7.90 16.72
N ILE A 506 -15.85 7.55 15.64
CA ILE A 506 -15.84 8.29 14.39
C ILE A 506 -17.28 8.55 13.96
N PHE A 507 -17.67 9.82 13.90
CA PHE A 507 -18.97 10.25 13.35
C PHE A 507 -18.87 10.57 11.87
N GLY A 508 -19.98 10.37 11.16
CA GLY A 508 -20.17 10.72 9.76
C GLY A 508 -20.47 12.19 9.54
N HIS A 509 -20.78 12.53 8.28
CA HIS A 509 -20.92 13.91 7.81
C HIS A 509 -22.09 14.66 8.46
N ASP A 510 -23.27 14.01 8.58
CA ASP A 510 -24.53 14.67 8.95
C ASP A 510 -24.81 14.65 10.46
N PHE A 511 -23.90 14.07 11.24
CA PHE A 511 -24.08 13.99 12.68
C PHE A 511 -24.12 15.38 13.31
N ASN A 512 -25.24 15.74 13.95
CA ASN A 512 -25.42 17.01 14.67
C ASN A 512 -26.28 16.84 15.95
N GLN A 513 -26.05 15.76 16.70
CA GLN A 513 -26.69 15.55 18.00
C GLN A 513 -25.75 15.95 19.12
N SER A 514 -26.30 16.24 20.30
CA SER A 514 -25.54 16.64 21.47
C SER A 514 -24.55 15.54 21.92
N MET A 515 -23.30 15.92 22.10
CA MET A 515 -22.23 15.06 22.64
C MET A 515 -22.07 15.22 24.16
N HIS A 516 -22.76 16.20 24.76
CA HIS A 516 -22.64 16.47 26.20
C HIS A 516 -23.05 15.25 27.02
N ASN A 517 -22.15 14.81 27.89
CA ASN A 517 -22.33 13.64 28.76
C ASN A 517 -22.65 12.31 28.02
N SER A 518 -22.45 12.29 26.69
CA SER A 518 -22.80 11.13 25.86
C SER A 518 -21.58 10.33 25.38
N ILE A 519 -20.38 10.91 25.44
CA ILE A 519 -19.14 10.23 25.03
C ILE A 519 -18.41 9.68 26.27
N PRO A 520 -18.21 8.35 26.36
CA PRO A 520 -17.53 7.73 27.49
C PRO A 520 -16.08 8.19 27.66
N ILE A 521 -15.60 8.18 28.91
CA ILE A 521 -14.23 8.53 29.25
C ILE A 521 -13.19 7.57 28.65
N SER A 522 -13.58 6.37 28.21
CA SER A 522 -12.72 5.40 27.51
C SER A 522 -12.27 5.87 26.13
N VAL A 523 -13.04 6.80 25.50
CA VAL A 523 -12.73 7.29 24.17
C VAL A 523 -11.49 8.17 24.20
N THR A 524 -10.44 7.74 23.53
CA THR A 524 -9.17 8.48 23.40
C THR A 524 -8.98 9.09 22.02
N ASN A 525 -9.70 8.59 21.02
CA ASN A 525 -9.63 9.01 19.62
C ASN A 525 -11.01 9.39 19.11
N LEU A 526 -11.23 10.68 18.88
CA LEU A 526 -12.52 11.22 18.44
C LEU A 526 -12.39 11.88 17.05
N THR A 527 -13.27 11.52 16.13
CA THR A 527 -13.41 12.21 14.83
C THR A 527 -14.82 12.73 14.66
N ILE A 528 -14.92 14.03 14.35
CA ILE A 528 -16.17 14.75 14.10
C ILE A 528 -16.14 15.31 12.69
N CYS A 529 -17.29 15.34 12.01
CA CYS A 529 -17.43 15.80 10.62
C CYS A 529 -18.15 17.17 10.52
N GLU A 530 -18.49 17.57 9.27
CA GLU A 530 -18.74 18.96 8.89
C GLU A 530 -19.97 19.65 9.55
N ASN A 531 -21.03 18.90 9.87
CA ASN A 531 -22.33 19.51 10.19
C ASN A 531 -22.61 19.72 11.69
N VAL A 532 -21.68 19.34 12.55
CA VAL A 532 -21.87 19.50 14.00
C VAL A 532 -21.75 20.98 14.37
N THR A 533 -22.79 21.51 15.03
CA THR A 533 -22.80 22.89 15.56
C THR A 533 -21.98 22.98 16.84
N SER A 534 -21.50 24.19 17.18
CA SER A 534 -20.71 24.43 18.40
C SER A 534 -21.42 24.02 19.69
N GLU A 535 -22.74 24.16 19.72
CA GLU A 535 -23.56 23.83 20.88
C GLU A 535 -23.62 22.33 21.16
N ASN A 536 -23.46 21.51 20.12
CA ASN A 536 -23.54 20.06 20.19
C ASN A 536 -22.19 19.37 20.43
N ILE A 537 -21.09 20.10 20.26
CA ILE A 537 -19.76 19.50 20.43
C ILE A 537 -19.33 19.54 21.89
N TYR A 538 -18.92 18.36 22.38
CA TYR A 538 -18.20 18.20 23.63
C TYR A 538 -17.02 17.26 23.41
N VAL A 539 -15.83 17.70 23.84
CA VAL A 539 -14.59 16.89 23.75
C VAL A 539 -14.19 16.47 25.16
N PRO A 540 -14.34 15.20 25.51
CA PRO A 540 -13.99 14.70 26.84
C PRO A 540 -12.55 14.93 27.25
N SER A 541 -12.29 15.01 28.55
CA SER A 541 -11.00 15.36 29.14
C SER A 541 -9.85 14.38 28.84
N ASN A 542 -10.13 13.18 28.41
CA ASN A 542 -9.16 12.09 28.14
C ASN A 542 -8.83 11.90 26.67
N ILE A 543 -9.41 12.74 25.77
CA ILE A 543 -9.11 12.67 24.33
C ILE A 543 -7.64 13.02 24.06
N LYS A 544 -6.92 12.10 23.40
CA LYS A 544 -5.52 12.25 22.99
C LYS A 544 -5.39 12.61 21.51
N TYR A 545 -6.30 12.09 20.67
CA TYR A 545 -6.36 12.33 19.25
C TYR A 545 -7.73 12.90 18.89
N PHE A 546 -7.74 14.11 18.32
CA PHE A 546 -8.95 14.76 17.83
C PHE A 546 -8.84 15.10 16.36
N ARG A 547 -9.84 14.71 15.58
CA ARG A 547 -9.94 15.06 14.17
C ARG A 547 -11.23 15.80 13.89
N LEU A 548 -11.08 17.04 13.42
CA LEU A 548 -12.21 17.88 12.98
C LEU A 548 -12.18 17.99 11.45
N LYS A 549 -13.23 17.53 10.79
CA LYS A 549 -13.39 17.60 9.34
C LYS A 549 -14.24 18.80 8.88
N SER A 550 -14.62 19.72 9.76
CA SER A 550 -15.39 20.92 9.46
C SER A 550 -14.69 21.87 8.50
N LYS A 551 -15.47 22.73 7.83
CA LYS A 551 -14.98 23.86 7.02
C LYS A 551 -14.66 25.08 7.85
N GLN A 552 -15.26 25.19 9.04
CA GLN A 552 -15.06 26.29 9.98
C GLN A 552 -14.41 25.76 11.26
N TRP A 553 -13.54 26.57 11.83
CA TRP A 553 -13.07 26.32 13.19
C TRP A 553 -14.22 26.57 14.16
N ILE A 554 -14.32 25.71 15.12
CA ILE A 554 -15.31 25.81 16.19
C ILE A 554 -14.51 26.03 17.46
N ASN A 555 -14.70 27.15 18.09
CA ASN A 555 -13.99 27.51 19.33
C ASN A 555 -14.57 26.69 20.49
N ILE A 556 -14.05 25.48 20.67
CA ILE A 556 -14.47 24.54 21.69
C ILE A 556 -13.38 24.41 22.74
N PRO A 557 -13.73 24.30 24.03
CA PRO A 557 -12.75 23.94 25.06
C PRO A 557 -12.10 22.59 24.74
N MET A 558 -10.80 22.62 24.47
CA MET A 558 -10.04 21.39 24.19
C MET A 558 -9.36 20.87 25.46
N PRO A 559 -9.34 19.54 25.67
CA PRO A 559 -8.75 18.98 26.87
C PRO A 559 -7.23 19.09 26.91
N THR A 560 -6.66 19.22 28.07
CA THR A 560 -5.18 19.27 28.31
C THR A 560 -4.48 17.95 27.95
N SER A 561 -5.22 16.84 27.86
CA SER A 561 -4.74 15.54 27.41
C SER A 561 -4.47 15.47 25.89
N LEU A 562 -5.01 16.41 25.11
CA LEU A 562 -4.91 16.42 23.65
C LEU A 562 -3.44 16.56 23.20
N ARG A 563 -3.00 15.65 22.33
CA ARG A 563 -1.64 15.64 21.76
C ARG A 563 -1.65 15.74 20.24
N PHE A 564 -2.65 15.13 19.59
CA PHE A 564 -2.79 15.07 18.14
C PHE A 564 -4.04 15.80 17.69
N LEU A 565 -3.87 16.89 16.95
CA LEU A 565 -4.97 17.62 16.33
C LEU A 565 -4.88 17.51 14.81
N ARG A 566 -5.94 16.96 14.19
CA ARG A 566 -6.05 16.91 12.74
C ARG A 566 -7.24 17.72 12.27
N LEU A 567 -6.98 18.73 11.48
CA LEU A 567 -7.97 19.66 10.94
C LEU A 567 -8.23 19.38 9.46
N SER A 568 -9.42 19.74 8.99
CA SER A 568 -9.77 19.66 7.57
C SER A 568 -8.84 20.53 6.73
N LYS A 569 -8.58 20.10 5.49
CA LYS A 569 -7.87 20.91 4.49
C LYS A 569 -8.58 22.25 4.18
N ARG A 570 -9.88 22.31 4.42
CA ARG A 570 -10.75 23.46 4.07
C ARG A 570 -11.11 24.34 5.25
N ILE A 571 -10.65 23.99 6.45
CA ILE A 571 -10.99 24.77 7.65
C ILE A 571 -10.42 26.17 7.54
N LYS A 572 -11.19 27.18 7.95
CA LYS A 572 -10.74 28.56 8.07
C LYS A 572 -10.64 28.91 9.54
N LEU A 573 -9.53 29.50 9.96
CA LEU A 573 -9.34 30.10 11.28
C LEU A 573 -9.50 31.60 11.14
N ASN A 574 -10.28 32.22 12.04
CA ASN A 574 -10.41 33.66 12.14
C ASN A 574 -9.32 34.24 13.05
N GLU A 575 -9.19 35.57 13.09
CA GLU A 575 -8.20 36.27 13.92
C GLU A 575 -8.34 35.98 15.43
N THR A 576 -9.55 35.74 15.89
CA THR A 576 -9.89 35.42 17.29
C THR A 576 -9.70 33.97 17.67
N ASP A 577 -9.55 33.07 16.69
CA ASP A 577 -9.44 31.64 16.95
C ASP A 577 -8.06 31.25 17.49
N THR A 578 -8.02 30.38 18.48
CA THR A 578 -6.80 29.86 19.09
C THR A 578 -6.72 28.34 18.96
N LEU A 579 -5.52 27.83 18.70
CA LEU A 579 -5.26 26.39 18.77
C LEU A 579 -4.93 26.00 20.21
N PRO A 580 -5.33 24.79 20.66
CA PRO A 580 -5.14 24.37 22.05
C PRO A 580 -3.65 24.21 22.39
N ASP A 581 -3.25 24.72 23.53
CA ASP A 581 -1.92 24.51 24.09
C ASP A 581 -1.71 23.04 24.45
N GLY A 582 -0.45 22.58 24.39
CA GLY A 582 -0.08 21.21 24.75
C GLY A 582 -0.21 20.18 23.63
N ILE A 583 -0.79 20.52 22.44
CA ILE A 583 -0.71 19.64 21.29
C ILE A 583 0.73 19.53 20.78
N THR A 584 1.09 18.31 20.40
CA THR A 584 2.44 17.99 19.91
C THR A 584 2.47 17.76 18.41
N HIS A 585 1.36 17.35 17.84
CA HIS A 585 1.19 17.05 16.42
C HIS A 585 -0.01 17.81 15.86
N LEU A 586 0.23 18.59 14.81
CA LEU A 586 -0.81 19.32 14.08
C LEU A 586 -0.81 18.90 12.61
N ILE A 587 -1.96 18.45 12.11
CA ILE A 587 -2.18 18.11 10.70
C ILE A 587 -3.28 19.02 10.16
N GLY A 588 -3.00 19.78 9.11
CA GLY A 588 -3.96 20.71 8.54
C GLY A 588 -3.78 20.97 7.05
N GLY A 589 -4.52 21.95 6.54
CA GLY A 589 -4.44 22.39 5.14
C GLY A 589 -3.43 23.53 4.95
N SER A 590 -3.25 23.95 3.69
CA SER A 590 -2.36 25.05 3.30
C SER A 590 -2.76 26.42 3.88
N TRP A 591 -3.97 26.59 4.40
CA TRP A 591 -4.42 27.79 5.08
C TRP A 591 -3.56 28.16 6.31
N ILE A 592 -2.90 27.17 6.95
CA ILE A 592 -1.96 27.39 8.07
C ILE A 592 -0.75 28.21 7.62
N CYS A 593 -0.44 28.26 6.32
CA CYS A 593 0.66 29.03 5.75
C CYS A 593 0.36 30.54 5.60
N GLN A 594 -0.81 31.03 5.97
CA GLN A 594 -1.07 32.46 6.03
C GLN A 594 -0.31 33.04 7.22
N THR A 595 0.36 34.17 6.99
CA THR A 595 1.36 34.77 7.90
C THR A 595 0.87 34.96 9.33
N GLU A 596 -0.38 35.38 9.50
CA GLU A 596 -0.99 35.63 10.81
C GLU A 596 -1.35 34.36 11.59
N LEU A 597 -1.59 33.25 10.87
CA LEU A 597 -1.97 31.97 11.46
C LEU A 597 -0.80 31.13 11.92
N LEU A 598 0.37 31.31 11.34
CA LEU A 598 1.61 30.68 11.84
C LEU A 598 1.94 31.10 13.27
N LEU A 599 1.67 32.34 13.63
CA LEU A 599 1.87 32.87 14.99
C LEU A 599 0.94 32.21 16.02
N LYS A 600 -0.17 31.62 15.58
CA LYS A 600 -1.14 30.93 16.44
C LYS A 600 -0.86 29.46 16.69
N ILE A 601 0.15 28.89 16.02
CA ILE A 601 0.55 27.50 16.29
C ILE A 601 1.22 27.42 17.65
N PRO A 602 0.72 26.62 18.59
CA PRO A 602 1.31 26.50 19.91
C PRO A 602 2.77 26.08 19.87
N LYS A 603 3.62 26.65 20.75
CA LYS A 603 5.05 26.32 20.86
C LYS A 603 5.32 24.84 21.20
N SER A 604 4.31 24.13 21.71
CA SER A 604 4.36 22.71 21.99
C SER A 604 4.32 21.82 20.72
N VAL A 605 3.89 22.34 19.58
CA VAL A 605 3.85 21.61 18.32
C VAL A 605 5.26 21.42 17.77
N TYR A 606 5.72 20.18 17.69
CA TYR A 606 6.99 19.80 17.08
C TYR A 606 6.81 18.94 15.82
N HIS A 607 5.59 18.45 15.52
CA HIS A 607 5.22 17.83 14.26
C HIS A 607 4.08 18.61 13.59
N LEU A 608 4.38 19.24 12.46
CA LEU A 608 3.39 19.89 11.62
C LEU A 608 3.31 19.18 10.26
N THR A 609 2.13 18.73 9.89
CA THR A 609 1.86 18.15 8.56
C THR A 609 0.82 18.99 7.83
N LEU A 610 1.18 19.48 6.65
CA LEU A 610 0.26 20.23 5.79
C LEU A 610 -0.13 19.38 4.57
N SER A 611 -1.41 19.33 4.29
CA SER A 611 -1.95 18.58 3.16
C SER A 611 -2.31 19.51 1.99
N LYS A 612 -1.99 19.09 0.74
CA LYS A 612 -2.27 19.84 -0.49
C LYS A 612 -3.77 20.10 -0.67
N TYR A 613 -4.12 21.28 -1.17
CA TYR A 613 -5.44 21.61 -1.69
C TYR A 613 -5.53 21.20 -3.18
N ASP A 614 -6.66 20.62 -3.63
CA ASP A 614 -6.86 20.23 -5.02
C ASP A 614 -6.99 21.46 -5.95
N ASP A 615 -6.11 21.55 -6.95
CA ASP A 615 -5.87 22.69 -7.84
C ASP A 615 -6.94 22.87 -8.93
N LYS A 616 -8.21 22.85 -8.62
CA LYS A 616 -9.23 23.24 -9.63
C LYS A 616 -9.61 24.74 -9.61
N ILE A 617 -9.06 25.52 -8.68
CA ILE A 617 -9.34 26.95 -8.60
C ILE A 617 -8.03 27.73 -8.40
N ILE A 618 -7.61 28.42 -9.49
CA ILE A 618 -6.66 29.51 -9.55
C ILE A 618 -5.18 29.20 -9.26
N GLY A 619 -4.38 29.09 -10.29
CA GLY A 619 -3.01 29.58 -10.58
C GLY A 619 -1.92 29.67 -9.50
N SER A 620 -2.10 29.20 -8.27
CA SER A 620 -1.07 29.23 -7.23
C SER A 620 -0.59 27.82 -6.86
N LYS A 621 0.70 27.59 -7.08
CA LYS A 621 1.38 26.34 -6.71
C LYS A 621 1.40 26.18 -5.20
N ILE A 622 0.76 25.16 -4.66
CA ILE A 622 0.65 24.86 -3.23
C ILE A 622 1.65 23.79 -2.84
N TYR A 623 2.27 23.96 -1.68
CA TYR A 623 3.38 23.16 -1.15
C TYR A 623 2.96 22.29 0.03
N HIS A 624 3.54 21.08 0.15
CA HIS A 624 3.34 20.19 1.29
C HIS A 624 4.47 20.37 2.29
N ILE A 625 4.13 20.76 3.51
CA ILE A 625 5.01 20.72 4.66
C ILE A 625 4.60 19.48 5.46
N ASN A 626 5.50 18.50 5.63
CA ASN A 626 5.19 17.28 6.34
C ASN A 626 5.58 17.32 7.82
N TYR A 627 6.69 17.99 8.16
CA TYR A 627 7.20 18.01 9.54
C TYR A 627 7.89 19.33 9.86
N ILE A 628 7.64 19.86 11.07
CA ILE A 628 8.48 20.81 11.75
C ILE A 628 8.96 20.13 13.03
N SER A 629 10.26 19.91 13.19
CA SER A 629 10.84 19.40 14.43
C SER A 629 11.61 20.53 15.14
N LYS A 630 11.34 20.74 16.41
CA LYS A 630 12.02 21.72 17.27
C LYS A 630 13.37 21.22 17.84
N CYS A 631 13.76 20.00 17.52
CA CYS A 631 15.00 19.39 18.02
C CYS A 631 16.01 19.25 16.90
N GLY A 632 16.99 20.18 16.78
CA GLY A 632 18.13 20.03 15.87
C GLY A 632 18.40 21.21 14.91
N SER A 633 19.48 21.19 14.15
CA SER A 633 20.19 22.39 13.68
C SER A 633 19.92 22.92 12.27
N TYR A 634 18.93 22.45 11.49
CA TYR A 634 18.78 22.88 10.09
C TYR A 634 17.33 23.16 9.67
N THR A 635 17.16 24.27 8.93
CA THR A 635 15.86 24.71 8.40
C THR A 635 15.88 24.63 6.88
N ILE A 636 14.89 23.98 6.25
CA ILE A 636 14.77 23.86 4.80
C ILE A 636 13.53 24.59 4.31
N ILE A 637 13.69 25.59 3.43
CA ILE A 637 12.61 26.39 2.84
C ILE A 637 12.74 26.46 1.31
N ASN A 638 11.63 26.38 0.58
CA ASN A 638 11.61 26.41 -0.88
C ASN A 638 11.71 27.82 -1.46
N LYS A 639 12.44 27.96 -2.59
CA LYS A 639 12.58 29.14 -3.45
C LYS A 639 11.27 29.73 -4.01
N LEU A 640 10.12 29.08 -3.77
CA LEU A 640 8.81 29.48 -4.30
C LEU A 640 7.82 29.94 -3.21
N LEU A 641 8.26 30.08 -1.97
CA LEU A 641 7.48 30.85 -0.97
C LEU A 641 7.53 32.32 -1.36
N PRO A 642 6.43 33.07 -1.22
CA PRO A 642 6.45 34.51 -1.44
C PRO A 642 7.58 35.16 -0.63
N GLU A 643 8.27 36.15 -1.20
CA GLU A 643 9.44 36.81 -0.57
C GLU A 643 9.15 37.37 0.82
N ASN A 644 7.92 37.76 1.08
CA ASN A 644 7.42 38.24 2.37
C ASN A 644 7.19 37.14 3.42
N PHE A 645 7.23 35.89 3.04
CA PHE A 645 6.98 34.74 3.93
C PHE A 645 8.26 34.30 4.69
N THR A 646 9.41 34.55 4.08
CA THR A 646 10.72 34.12 4.59
C THR A 646 11.12 34.79 5.92
N PRO A 647 10.92 36.11 6.14
CA PRO A 647 11.24 36.76 7.40
C PRO A 647 10.40 36.28 8.57
N ILE A 648 9.11 36.09 8.34
CA ILE A 648 8.14 35.66 9.39
C ILE A 648 8.38 34.21 9.80
N LEU A 649 8.70 33.36 8.85
CA LEU A 649 9.12 31.99 9.13
C LEU A 649 10.44 31.96 9.93
N LYS A 650 11.41 32.83 9.63
CA LYS A 650 12.65 32.93 10.38
C LYS A 650 12.42 33.37 11.84
N GLU A 651 11.53 34.30 12.07
CA GLU A 651 11.21 34.79 13.42
C GLU A 651 10.43 33.74 14.22
N TYR A 652 9.45 33.10 13.63
CA TYR A 652 8.68 32.03 14.26
C TYR A 652 9.49 30.75 14.49
N LEU A 653 10.38 30.43 13.54
CA LEU A 653 11.24 29.24 13.58
C LEU A 653 12.58 29.53 14.31
N SER A 654 12.76 30.64 14.96
CA SER A 654 13.98 30.99 15.75
C SER A 654 14.28 30.03 16.92
N GLY A 655 13.82 28.85 16.91
CA GLY A 655 14.12 27.72 17.80
C GLY A 655 13.79 26.38 17.14
N VAL A 656 13.40 26.40 15.87
CA VAL A 656 13.11 25.22 15.05
C VAL A 656 14.30 24.94 14.16
N LYS A 657 14.88 23.77 14.30
CA LYS A 657 16.11 23.40 13.60
C LYS A 657 15.86 22.66 12.27
N HIS A 658 14.66 22.12 12.01
CA HIS A 658 14.32 21.44 10.74
C HIS A 658 12.91 21.71 10.25
N PHE A 659 12.77 21.90 8.94
CA PHE A 659 11.53 22.15 8.24
C PHE A 659 11.47 21.34 6.93
N TYR A 660 10.44 20.51 6.71
CA TYR A 660 10.34 19.59 5.58
C TYR A 660 9.08 19.80 4.72
N ILE A 661 9.27 19.82 3.39
CA ILE A 661 8.18 19.93 2.41
C ILE A 661 8.17 18.71 1.48
N LYS A 662 7.07 17.97 1.43
CA LYS A 662 6.91 16.78 0.58
C LYS A 662 6.91 17.17 -0.90
N ASP A 663 7.70 16.47 -1.71
CA ASP A 663 7.93 16.60 -3.15
C ASP A 663 8.94 17.65 -3.66
N LYS A 664 9.59 18.43 -2.80
CA LYS A 664 10.80 19.19 -3.17
C LYS A 664 11.59 19.55 -1.93
N SER A 665 12.85 19.18 -1.89
CA SER A 665 13.78 19.51 -0.81
C SER A 665 14.40 20.88 -1.05
N TYR A 666 14.43 21.71 -0.02
CA TYR A 666 15.02 23.05 -0.08
C TYR A 666 15.70 23.41 1.24
N CYS A 667 16.86 24.02 1.14
CA CYS A 667 17.67 24.41 2.30
C CYS A 667 17.64 25.94 2.49
N VAL A 668 17.48 26.41 3.71
CA VAL A 668 17.72 27.79 4.09
C VAL A 668 18.94 27.84 5.01
N VAL A 669 19.91 28.58 4.60
CA VAL A 669 21.10 28.96 5.37
C VAL A 669 20.73 30.06 6.37
#